data_21e6b2c422cbbaf3a7fedc1a6bcaf1a1
#
_entry.id   21e6b2c422cbbaf3a7fedc1a6bcaf1a1
#
_cell.length_a   1.000
_cell.length_b   1.000
_cell.length_c   1.000
_cell.angle_alpha   90.00
_cell.angle_beta   90.00
_cell.angle_gamma   90.00
#
_symmetry.space_group_name_H-M   'P 1'
#
loop_
_entity.id
_entity.type
_entity.pdbx_description
1 polymer ?
#
loop_
_entity_poly.entity_id
_entity_poly.type
_entity_poly.pdbx_seq_one_letter_code
_entity_poly.pdbx_strand_id
1 'polypeptide(L)'
;MIYVFKKFIGFISYTDVIFSLLLVLDCICIFNLLFKKNAITIHAENKLIKDDPIKYNSEDLLDYSTHATLLSKEISNLNLCKSWSIGIVAPWGFGKSSFLNLLESELSKIKGQKFIFLRFNPRNSNEVKNIQKDFFIELCNILKPYNSEFNSMFNEYMKALMVLDNKKIIETIRQLINSNSKANSKNNISEALKKLPCKVVIIIEDLDRLLASEIIEVFKLIEGNASFPNTVFITAYDKKQINNVISDKYADELSLFSDKFFNYEFILPIRPYNTIHLYIEKSILDGLKISDENHALFTAPLRANIDILSKYILSIRDAKRFINLFLTDYNELKDEVDFRDYLLISLLKYKNPDIHRKLYKKEYLIDDYNYYIINKNIDKNNKYYDIIQRLFPSERNPNEDNYRRIFSVKSFDIYFINQIYGMLKKEDMKYVLNPENKDFKQRIEKWKNEGKLNDFFEFLDTRNILTFKDKNQLKRFIECSFYISSDIYKIHIYMVILNLLYKSTAQLFVDKYKFDNVEEYLNIVKKIIQDNPQCHSLLSTLIINHCDGEFRENQILFSKEELLNYNKTFFLAHLNKNRNIDESHMSMLYSCIDNLEPDSRKIILDKTCCSMIKEAIIENPNYYINSFVRLGGASSNPKYVPIACEPFWIQIFNSSKSFSHFVYSEKNNAVTNIECVKNFWKIYKHNDFKIIESEGDWNAEIEIKDNLKGLITLLNNIKKVRDRFYTIKKKYQNKEINKKIYLEKCNECLDDLDNIKLGIKLK
;
A
#
# COMPACT_ATOMS: atom_id res chain seq x y z
N MET A 1 -17.77 57.02 -50.29
CA MET A 1 -17.61 56.32 -48.98
C MET A 1 -17.08 57.22 -47.89
N ILE A 2 -16.07 58.07 -48.17
CA ILE A 2 -15.47 58.98 -47.17
C ILE A 2 -16.42 60.09 -46.68
N TYR A 3 -17.32 60.55 -47.56
CA TYR A 3 -18.31 61.59 -47.20
C TYR A 3 -19.47 61.12 -46.35
N VAL A 4 -19.81 59.85 -46.43
CA VAL A 4 -20.84 59.22 -45.60
C VAL A 4 -20.25 58.92 -44.17
N PHE A 5 -18.97 58.61 -44.11
CA PHE A 5 -18.29 58.35 -42.82
C PHE A 5 -18.10 59.60 -41.94
N LYS A 6 -17.84 60.76 -42.63
CA LYS A 6 -17.75 62.08 -41.93
C LYS A 6 -19.09 62.58 -41.38
N LYS A 7 -20.21 62.21 -41.98
CA LYS A 7 -21.54 62.58 -41.51
C LYS A 7 -22.01 61.68 -40.32
N PHE A 8 -21.44 60.47 -40.17
CA PHE A 8 -21.76 59.57 -39.08
C PHE A 8 -21.00 59.92 -37.79
N ILE A 9 -19.79 60.46 -37.90
CA ILE A 9 -18.94 60.84 -36.75
C ILE A 9 -19.45 62.10 -36.05
N GLY A 10 -20.24 62.97 -36.72
CA GLY A 10 -20.78 64.18 -36.15
C GLY A 10 -22.03 64.04 -35.26
N PHE A 11 -22.56 62.79 -35.10
CA PHE A 11 -23.76 62.50 -34.33
C PHE A 11 -23.51 61.71 -33.07
N ILE A 12 -22.27 61.30 -32.80
CA ILE A 12 -21.92 60.54 -31.60
C ILE A 12 -21.65 61.55 -30.48
N SER A 13 -22.60 61.67 -29.57
CA SER A 13 -22.40 62.50 -28.40
C SER A 13 -21.44 61.82 -27.40
N TYR A 14 -20.76 62.62 -26.53
CA TYR A 14 -19.93 62.05 -25.46
C TYR A 14 -20.70 61.03 -24.61
N THR A 15 -22.01 61.20 -24.50
CA THR A 15 -22.91 60.26 -23.78
C THR A 15 -22.98 58.90 -24.44
N ASP A 16 -22.95 58.82 -25.81
CA ASP A 16 -23.01 57.57 -26.55
C ASP A 16 -21.71 56.77 -26.43
N VAL A 17 -20.57 57.47 -26.33
CA VAL A 17 -19.25 56.86 -26.08
C VAL A 17 -19.18 56.28 -24.65
N ILE A 18 -19.67 57.02 -23.67
CA ILE A 18 -19.72 56.58 -22.26
C ILE A 18 -20.69 55.38 -22.14
N PHE A 19 -21.85 55.42 -22.79
CA PHE A 19 -22.82 54.35 -22.78
C PHE A 19 -22.29 53.06 -23.42
N SER A 20 -21.61 53.17 -24.56
CA SER A 20 -20.97 52.02 -25.21
C SER A 20 -19.81 51.46 -24.41
N LEU A 21 -19.04 52.28 -23.69
CA LEU A 21 -18.01 51.81 -22.75
C LEU A 21 -18.58 51.09 -21.56
N LEU A 22 -19.69 51.58 -20.97
CA LEU A 22 -20.41 50.91 -19.87
C LEU A 22 -21.00 49.58 -20.37
N LEU A 23 -21.55 49.52 -21.56
CA LEU A 23 -22.09 48.29 -22.13
C LEU A 23 -21.01 47.22 -22.38
N VAL A 24 -19.82 47.65 -22.83
CA VAL A 24 -18.65 46.75 -22.92
C VAL A 24 -18.18 46.28 -21.59
N LEU A 25 -18.14 47.14 -20.56
CA LEU A 25 -17.82 46.75 -19.19
C LEU A 25 -18.84 45.78 -18.63
N ASP A 26 -20.13 46.01 -18.81
CA ASP A 26 -21.19 45.09 -18.42
C ASP A 26 -21.08 43.73 -19.13
N CYS A 27 -20.80 43.73 -20.44
CA CYS A 27 -20.52 42.50 -21.20
C CYS A 27 -19.30 41.76 -20.68
N ILE A 28 -18.22 42.45 -20.30
CA ILE A 28 -17.03 41.84 -19.67
C ILE A 28 -17.37 41.30 -18.29
N CYS A 29 -18.17 42.00 -17.49
CA CYS A 29 -18.64 41.52 -16.21
C CYS A 29 -19.56 40.29 -16.32
N ILE A 30 -20.49 40.30 -17.26
CA ILE A 30 -21.39 39.18 -17.53
C ILE A 30 -20.59 38.00 -18.11
N PHE A 31 -19.62 38.24 -18.99
CA PHE A 31 -18.70 37.22 -19.48
C PHE A 31 -17.88 36.61 -18.36
N ASN A 32 -17.30 37.44 -17.50
CA ASN A 32 -16.57 36.96 -16.33
C ASN A 32 -17.46 36.20 -15.32
N LEU A 33 -18.73 36.58 -15.16
CA LEU A 33 -19.69 35.88 -14.31
C LEU A 33 -20.13 34.53 -14.93
N LEU A 34 -20.33 34.48 -16.25
CA LEU A 34 -20.72 33.27 -16.98
C LEU A 34 -19.54 32.29 -17.08
N PHE A 35 -18.34 32.79 -17.31
CA PHE A 35 -17.12 31.94 -17.37
C PHE A 35 -16.55 31.61 -16.00
N LYS A 36 -16.81 32.40 -14.94
CA LYS A 36 -16.52 31.96 -13.57
C LYS A 36 -17.36 30.76 -13.14
N LYS A 37 -18.54 30.55 -13.75
CA LYS A 37 -19.35 29.35 -13.47
C LYS A 37 -18.89 28.12 -14.23
N ASN A 38 -18.08 28.28 -15.27
CA ASN A 38 -17.48 27.18 -16.05
C ASN A 38 -15.95 27.08 -15.90
N ALA A 39 -15.36 27.76 -14.93
CA ALA A 39 -14.08 27.29 -14.40
C ALA A 39 -14.39 25.89 -13.87
N ILE A 40 -14.02 24.89 -14.66
CA ILE A 40 -13.88 23.50 -14.23
C ILE A 40 -13.40 23.60 -12.79
N THR A 41 -14.25 23.22 -11.86
CA THR A 41 -13.80 22.83 -10.54
C THR A 41 -12.84 21.68 -10.79
N ILE A 42 -11.59 22.02 -11.06
CA ILE A 42 -10.47 21.14 -10.84
C ILE A 42 -10.64 20.78 -9.38
N HIS A 43 -11.08 19.54 -9.17
CA HIS A 43 -11.33 19.00 -7.87
C HIS A 43 -10.20 19.38 -6.93
N ALA A 44 -10.63 20.06 -5.87
CA ALA A 44 -9.93 20.27 -4.61
C ALA A 44 -8.42 20.06 -4.70
N GLU A 45 -7.78 21.14 -4.95
CA GLU A 45 -6.40 21.40 -4.64
C GLU A 45 -5.97 20.56 -3.43
N ASN A 46 -5.22 19.52 -3.69
CA ASN A 46 -4.29 19.00 -2.71
C ASN A 46 -3.26 20.10 -2.51
N LYS A 47 -3.60 21.08 -1.68
CA LYS A 47 -2.69 22.18 -1.35
C LYS A 47 -1.57 21.56 -0.55
N LEU A 48 -0.41 21.39 -1.21
CA LEU A 48 0.81 21.06 -0.50
C LEU A 48 1.00 22.05 0.65
N ILE A 49 1.29 21.54 1.83
CA ILE A 49 1.58 22.37 3.01
C ILE A 49 2.89 23.08 2.75
N LYS A 50 2.85 24.42 2.74
CA LYS A 50 4.02 25.25 2.51
C LYS A 50 5.00 25.17 3.68
N ASP A 51 6.28 25.07 3.36
CA ASP A 51 7.38 25.05 4.34
C ASP A 51 7.94 26.46 4.63
N ASP A 52 7.14 27.49 4.38
CA ASP A 52 7.53 28.87 4.65
C ASP A 52 7.59 29.15 6.16
N PRO A 53 8.53 30.03 6.60
CA PRO A 53 8.52 30.53 7.97
C PRO A 53 7.23 31.28 8.29
N ILE A 54 6.68 31.08 9.48
CA ILE A 54 5.48 31.81 9.93
C ILE A 54 5.74 33.32 10.03
N LYS A 55 4.69 34.09 9.79
CA LYS A 55 4.74 35.57 9.86
C LYS A 55 3.90 36.13 10.99
N TYR A 56 2.87 35.41 11.42
CA TYR A 56 1.89 35.87 12.39
C TYR A 56 1.84 34.97 13.62
N ASN A 57 1.57 35.57 14.79
CA ASN A 57 1.44 34.83 16.05
C ASN A 57 0.31 33.75 15.98
N SER A 58 -0.73 33.97 15.16
CA SER A 58 -1.80 33.00 14.96
C SER A 58 -1.35 31.68 14.31
N GLU A 59 -0.19 31.69 13.67
CA GLU A 59 0.41 30.50 13.00
C GLU A 59 1.40 29.77 13.92
N ASP A 60 1.63 30.29 15.13
CA ASP A 60 2.65 29.80 16.05
C ASP A 60 2.18 28.55 16.81
N LEU A 61 2.52 27.39 16.27
CA LEU A 61 2.24 26.08 16.87
C LEU A 61 3.19 25.74 18.03
N LEU A 62 4.33 26.40 18.10
CA LEU A 62 5.39 26.07 19.04
C LEU A 62 5.46 27.06 20.22
N ASP A 63 4.50 27.99 20.33
CA ASP A 63 4.48 29.05 21.36
C ASP A 63 5.82 29.81 21.48
N TYR A 64 6.45 30.07 20.34
CA TYR A 64 7.67 30.87 20.27
C TYR A 64 7.40 32.36 20.47
N SER A 65 6.18 32.81 20.23
CA SER A 65 5.74 34.19 20.41
C SER A 65 5.94 34.68 21.83
N THR A 66 5.69 33.85 22.85
CA THR A 66 5.97 34.17 24.26
C THR A 66 7.45 34.47 24.48
N HIS A 67 8.34 33.66 23.96
CA HIS A 67 9.79 33.85 24.07
C HIS A 67 10.30 35.05 23.25
N ALA A 68 9.70 35.24 22.04
CA ALA A 68 10.02 36.43 21.21
C ALA A 68 9.61 37.71 21.92
N THR A 69 8.47 37.75 22.62
CA THR A 69 8.01 38.89 23.41
C THR A 69 8.97 39.18 24.58
N LEU A 70 9.44 38.15 25.29
CA LEU A 70 10.41 38.33 26.38
C LEU A 70 11.75 38.87 25.85
N LEU A 71 12.31 38.26 24.81
CA LEU A 71 13.58 38.65 24.22
C LEU A 71 13.49 40.05 23.61
N SER A 72 12.35 40.44 23.01
CA SER A 72 12.15 41.78 22.46
C SER A 72 12.21 42.87 23.54
N LYS A 73 11.64 42.62 24.74
CA LYS A 73 11.73 43.54 25.89
C LYS A 73 13.17 43.66 26.35
N GLU A 74 13.91 42.58 26.49
CA GLU A 74 15.33 42.61 26.86
C GLU A 74 16.15 43.45 25.87
N ILE A 75 15.99 43.19 24.54
CA ILE A 75 16.67 43.96 23.49
C ILE A 75 16.33 45.46 23.58
N SER A 76 15.07 45.78 23.88
CA SER A 76 14.65 47.18 24.00
C SER A 76 15.34 47.90 25.15
N ASN A 77 15.58 47.21 26.27
CA ASN A 77 16.18 47.79 27.48
C ASN A 77 17.71 47.92 27.43
N LEU A 78 18.38 47.28 26.43
CA LEU A 78 19.83 47.36 26.31
C LEU A 78 20.31 48.79 26.07
N ASN A 79 21.24 49.28 26.87
CA ASN A 79 21.96 50.52 26.61
C ASN A 79 23.30 50.19 25.94
N LEU A 80 23.44 50.50 24.64
CA LEU A 80 24.47 49.95 23.80
C LEU A 80 25.56 51.00 23.47
N CYS A 81 26.65 50.97 24.23
CA CYS A 81 27.88 51.71 23.90
C CYS A 81 28.69 51.06 22.77
N LYS A 82 28.49 49.74 22.54
CA LYS A 82 29.02 48.91 21.45
C LYS A 82 27.87 48.04 20.91
N SER A 83 28.10 47.35 19.80
CA SER A 83 27.15 46.39 19.33
C SER A 83 26.95 45.24 20.33
N TRP A 84 25.73 44.70 20.34
CA TRP A 84 25.40 43.51 21.11
C TRP A 84 25.02 42.40 20.15
N SER A 85 25.61 41.22 20.35
CA SER A 85 25.40 40.05 19.47
C SER A 85 24.61 38.97 20.19
N ILE A 86 23.51 38.53 19.55
CA ILE A 86 22.62 37.45 20.02
C ILE A 86 22.63 36.32 19.00
N GLY A 87 23.00 35.12 19.46
CA GLY A 87 22.88 33.91 18.69
C GLY A 87 21.55 33.20 18.94
N ILE A 88 20.74 32.97 17.93
CA ILE A 88 19.54 32.15 18.03
C ILE A 88 19.92 30.74 17.60
N VAL A 89 20.06 29.86 18.60
CA VAL A 89 20.63 28.51 18.41
C VAL A 89 19.52 27.44 18.37
N ALA A 90 19.45 26.69 17.30
CA ALA A 90 18.62 25.49 17.20
C ALA A 90 19.08 24.60 16.03
N PRO A 91 18.80 23.29 16.06
CA PRO A 91 19.03 22.43 14.94
C PRO A 91 18.26 22.88 13.69
N TRP A 92 18.66 22.33 12.52
CA TRP A 92 17.97 22.64 11.27
C TRP A 92 16.51 22.14 11.28
N GLY A 93 15.58 22.98 10.84
CA GLY A 93 14.14 22.65 10.79
C GLY A 93 13.35 23.02 12.06
N PHE A 94 14.00 23.50 13.13
CA PHE A 94 13.36 23.84 14.41
C PHE A 94 12.77 25.27 14.47
N GLY A 95 12.57 25.92 13.32
CA GLY A 95 11.83 27.16 13.26
C GLY A 95 12.62 28.41 13.57
N LYS A 96 13.96 28.44 13.42
CA LYS A 96 14.82 29.65 13.62
C LYS A 96 14.29 30.87 12.88
N SER A 97 14.02 30.76 11.57
CA SER A 97 13.52 31.88 10.76
C SER A 97 12.11 32.32 11.20
N SER A 98 11.26 31.37 11.61
CA SER A 98 9.95 31.70 12.21
C SER A 98 10.08 32.50 13.48
N PHE A 99 10.98 32.08 14.36
CA PHE A 99 11.27 32.82 15.59
C PHE A 99 11.80 34.25 15.32
N LEU A 100 12.68 34.42 14.32
CA LEU A 100 13.18 35.75 13.91
C LEU A 100 12.05 36.64 13.39
N ASN A 101 11.09 36.09 12.60
CA ASN A 101 9.94 36.86 12.15
C ASN A 101 9.06 37.33 13.31
N LEU A 102 8.80 36.42 14.28
CA LEU A 102 8.06 36.75 15.49
C LEU A 102 8.77 37.81 16.32
N LEU A 103 10.09 37.67 16.49
CA LEU A 103 10.90 38.62 17.26
C LEU A 103 10.91 40.01 16.61
N GLU A 104 11.07 40.08 15.27
CA GLU A 104 10.99 41.36 14.54
C GLU A 104 9.60 41.99 14.66
N SER A 105 8.55 41.19 14.57
CA SER A 105 7.16 41.62 14.78
C SER A 105 6.96 42.18 16.19
N GLU A 106 7.47 41.51 17.24
CA GLU A 106 7.34 41.96 18.62
C GLU A 106 8.17 43.22 18.90
N LEU A 107 9.40 43.33 18.37
CA LEU A 107 10.20 44.54 18.46
C LEU A 107 9.48 45.74 17.82
N SER A 108 8.82 45.52 16.68
CA SER A 108 8.08 46.57 15.97
C SER A 108 6.86 47.10 16.76
N LYS A 109 6.31 46.29 17.69
CA LYS A 109 5.15 46.67 18.52
C LYS A 109 5.51 47.50 19.75
N ILE A 110 6.81 47.61 20.12
CA ILE A 110 7.23 48.30 21.33
C ILE A 110 6.98 49.82 21.18
N LYS A 111 6.11 50.35 22.03
CA LYS A 111 5.78 51.77 22.04
C LYS A 111 6.93 52.60 22.67
N GLY A 112 7.25 53.74 22.08
CA GLY A 112 8.25 54.65 22.60
C GLY A 112 9.69 54.40 22.13
N GLN A 113 9.97 53.29 21.44
CA GLN A 113 11.27 53.01 20.84
C GLN A 113 11.10 52.60 19.38
N LYS A 114 11.92 53.18 18.50
CA LYS A 114 11.93 52.80 17.07
C LYS A 114 13.12 51.88 16.80
N PHE A 115 12.89 50.90 15.91
CA PHE A 115 13.91 49.99 15.43
C PHE A 115 14.07 50.13 13.92
N ILE A 116 15.30 50.03 13.43
CA ILE A 116 15.64 49.91 12.01
C ILE A 116 16.13 48.49 11.80
N PHE A 117 15.51 47.77 10.88
CA PHE A 117 15.85 46.36 10.61
C PHE A 117 16.66 46.24 9.33
N LEU A 118 17.77 45.49 9.39
CA LEU A 118 18.53 45.02 8.24
C LEU A 118 18.52 43.50 8.26
N ARG A 119 17.93 42.90 7.26
CA ARG A 119 18.08 41.44 7.00
C ARG A 119 19.20 41.24 5.99
N PHE A 120 20.35 40.82 6.47
CA PHE A 120 21.54 40.59 5.66
C PHE A 120 21.70 39.08 5.40
N ASN A 121 21.81 38.71 4.12
CA ASN A 121 22.08 37.32 3.72
C ASN A 121 23.47 37.23 3.05
N PRO A 122 24.49 36.72 3.77
CA PRO A 122 25.87 36.64 3.25
C PRO A 122 25.99 35.78 1.97
N ARG A 123 25.06 34.87 1.72
CA ARG A 123 25.05 34.02 0.50
C ARG A 123 24.79 34.81 -0.79
N ASN A 124 24.24 36.00 -0.68
CA ASN A 124 24.00 36.86 -1.84
C ASN A 124 25.26 37.49 -2.36
N SER A 125 26.35 37.47 -1.58
CA SER A 125 27.65 38.00 -2.00
C SER A 125 28.33 37.07 -3.00
N ASN A 126 28.83 37.61 -4.09
CA ASN A 126 29.43 36.81 -5.15
C ASN A 126 30.75 36.12 -4.76
N GLU A 127 31.50 36.73 -3.86
CA GLU A 127 32.78 36.26 -3.36
C GLU A 127 32.91 36.52 -1.85
N VAL A 128 33.64 35.66 -1.16
CA VAL A 128 33.89 35.75 0.29
C VAL A 128 34.36 37.14 0.71
N LYS A 129 35.30 37.72 -0.06
CA LYS A 129 35.87 39.08 0.21
C LYS A 129 34.84 40.21 0.04
N ASN A 130 33.74 39.98 -0.64
CA ASN A 130 32.71 40.99 -0.88
C ASN A 130 31.66 41.02 0.25
N ILE A 131 31.58 39.99 1.12
CA ILE A 131 30.57 39.91 2.19
C ILE A 131 30.56 41.19 3.07
N GLN A 132 31.72 41.65 3.47
CA GLN A 132 31.80 42.86 4.29
C GLN A 132 31.39 44.11 3.52
N LYS A 133 31.82 44.24 2.27
CA LYS A 133 31.48 45.35 1.40
C LYS A 133 29.97 45.42 1.17
N ASP A 134 29.36 44.31 0.81
CA ASP A 134 27.93 44.20 0.53
C ASP A 134 27.11 44.51 1.79
N PHE A 135 27.54 43.99 2.94
CA PHE A 135 26.95 44.34 4.23
C PHE A 135 26.94 45.86 4.51
N PHE A 136 28.08 46.55 4.32
CA PHE A 136 28.14 47.98 4.56
C PHE A 136 27.35 48.80 3.55
N ILE A 137 27.24 48.34 2.30
CA ILE A 137 26.37 48.96 1.30
C ILE A 137 24.91 48.87 1.74
N GLU A 138 24.45 47.68 2.14
CA GLU A 138 23.08 47.48 2.61
C GLU A 138 22.79 48.27 3.89
N LEU A 139 23.70 48.25 4.85
CA LEU A 139 23.59 49.02 6.06
C LEU A 139 23.51 50.55 5.78
N CYS A 140 24.35 51.04 4.88
CA CYS A 140 24.30 52.43 4.42
C CYS A 140 22.94 52.77 3.81
N ASN A 141 22.40 51.92 2.95
CA ASN A 141 21.13 52.15 2.27
C ASN A 141 19.96 52.33 3.27
N ILE A 142 19.90 51.52 4.33
CA ILE A 142 18.84 51.65 5.35
C ILE A 142 19.04 52.83 6.29
N LEU A 143 20.27 53.30 6.50
CA LEU A 143 20.59 54.42 7.39
C LEU A 143 20.54 55.78 6.69
N LYS A 144 20.77 55.82 5.37
CA LYS A 144 20.75 57.05 4.56
C LYS A 144 19.51 57.93 4.75
N PRO A 145 18.27 57.42 4.91
CA PRO A 145 17.09 58.24 5.16
C PRO A 145 17.16 59.05 6.47
N TYR A 146 17.98 58.61 7.45
CA TYR A 146 18.09 59.21 8.76
C TYR A 146 19.25 60.26 8.83
N ASN A 147 20.31 60.05 8.04
CA ASN A 147 21.41 60.96 7.87
C ASN A 147 22.10 60.71 6.53
N SER A 148 22.11 61.71 5.63
CA SER A 148 22.69 61.61 4.29
C SER A 148 24.24 61.45 4.31
N GLU A 149 24.90 61.88 5.39
CA GLU A 149 26.35 61.75 5.55
C GLU A 149 26.84 60.30 5.75
N PHE A 150 25.94 59.38 6.10
CA PHE A 150 26.32 57.98 6.21
C PHE A 150 26.94 57.42 4.95
N ASN A 151 26.52 57.92 3.75
CA ASN A 151 27.09 57.45 2.49
C ASN A 151 28.60 57.77 2.38
N SER A 152 29.02 58.96 2.71
CA SER A 152 30.44 59.36 2.70
C SER A 152 31.23 58.61 3.78
N MET A 153 30.68 58.54 5.01
CA MET A 153 31.32 57.90 6.14
C MET A 153 31.56 56.40 5.90
N PHE A 154 30.57 55.67 5.40
CA PHE A 154 30.72 54.24 5.08
C PHE A 154 31.66 54.01 3.90
N ASN A 155 31.64 54.86 2.88
CA ASN A 155 32.57 54.76 1.75
C ASN A 155 34.04 54.95 2.18
N GLU A 156 34.31 55.92 3.05
CA GLU A 156 35.65 56.13 3.62
C GLU A 156 36.09 54.92 4.48
N TYR A 157 35.16 54.39 5.28
CA TYR A 157 35.44 53.24 6.14
C TYR A 157 35.69 51.95 5.32
N MET A 158 34.92 51.73 4.27
CA MET A 158 35.14 50.61 3.38
C MET A 158 36.48 50.67 2.63
N LYS A 159 36.86 51.85 2.16
CA LYS A 159 38.20 52.04 1.55
C LYS A 159 39.33 51.73 2.56
N ALA A 160 39.17 52.13 3.81
CA ALA A 160 40.15 51.84 4.88
C ALA A 160 40.21 50.34 5.21
N LEU A 161 39.08 49.61 5.10
CA LEU A 161 39.02 48.14 5.28
C LEU A 161 39.72 47.38 4.15
N MET A 162 39.54 47.79 2.87
CA MET A 162 40.09 47.11 1.69
C MET A 162 41.62 47.15 1.60
N VAL A 163 42.24 48.17 2.20
CA VAL A 163 43.72 48.33 2.20
C VAL A 163 44.42 47.25 3.07
N LEU A 164 43.70 46.54 3.92
CA LEU A 164 44.25 45.63 4.93
C LEU A 164 44.14 44.14 4.62
N ASP A 165 43.54 43.76 3.52
CA ASP A 165 43.09 42.39 3.26
C ASP A 165 44.19 41.43 2.80
N ASN A 166 45.47 41.76 2.85
CA ASN A 166 46.54 40.96 2.29
C ASN A 166 47.39 40.12 3.30
N LYS A 167 46.92 39.86 4.54
CA LYS A 167 47.66 39.08 5.51
C LYS A 167 46.85 37.98 6.21
N LYS A 168 47.55 36.86 6.55
CA LYS A 168 47.09 35.60 7.12
C LYS A 168 45.94 35.73 8.15
N ILE A 169 44.90 34.92 7.97
CA ILE A 169 43.57 34.99 8.59
C ILE A 169 43.61 34.96 10.15
N ILE A 170 44.43 34.11 10.75
CA ILE A 170 44.45 33.94 12.23
C ILE A 170 45.16 35.09 12.95
N GLU A 171 46.26 35.60 12.37
CA GLU A 171 46.98 36.77 12.89
C GLU A 171 46.12 38.02 12.74
N THR A 172 45.31 38.13 11.70
CA THR A 172 44.44 39.29 11.45
C THR A 172 43.32 39.39 12.48
N ILE A 173 42.74 38.28 12.96
CA ILE A 173 41.75 38.30 14.04
C ILE A 173 42.34 38.73 15.36
N ARG A 174 43.57 38.33 15.71
CA ARG A 174 44.29 38.80 16.89
C ARG A 174 44.70 40.26 16.77
N GLN A 175 45.12 40.72 15.58
CA GLN A 175 45.53 42.11 15.32
C GLN A 175 44.33 43.08 15.22
N LEU A 176 43.14 42.63 14.80
CA LEU A 176 41.93 43.46 14.77
C LEU A 176 41.47 43.89 16.18
N ILE A 177 41.79 43.09 17.19
CA ILE A 177 41.52 43.42 18.59
C ILE A 177 42.47 44.57 19.07
N ASN A 178 43.65 44.75 18.45
CA ASN A 178 44.71 45.57 18.92
C ASN A 178 45.13 46.79 18.05
N SER A 179 44.49 47.06 16.87
CA SER A 179 44.97 48.09 15.96
C SER A 179 44.24 49.42 16.05
N ASN A 180 44.95 50.44 16.54
CA ASN A 180 44.49 51.86 16.73
C ASN A 180 44.39 52.69 15.44
N SER A 181 44.75 52.21 14.26
CA SER A 181 44.90 53.01 13.04
C SER A 181 43.62 53.21 12.19
N LYS A 182 42.49 52.59 12.59
CA LYS A 182 41.17 52.75 11.92
C LYS A 182 40.23 53.64 12.73
N ALA A 183 40.71 54.26 13.78
CA ALA A 183 39.89 54.91 14.81
C ALA A 183 39.02 56.05 14.29
N ASN A 184 39.51 56.87 13.35
CA ASN A 184 38.80 58.10 12.99
C ASN A 184 37.51 57.81 12.12
N SER A 185 37.57 57.08 11.07
CA SER A 185 36.39 56.81 10.21
C SER A 185 35.35 55.96 10.93
N LYS A 186 35.77 54.96 11.76
CA LYS A 186 34.87 54.17 12.60
C LYS A 186 34.21 55.02 13.68
N ASN A 187 34.97 55.95 14.28
CA ASN A 187 34.46 56.86 15.30
C ASN A 187 33.40 57.80 14.73
N ASN A 188 33.57 58.36 13.52
CA ASN A 188 32.56 59.18 12.87
C ASN A 188 31.22 58.48 12.70
N ILE A 189 31.24 57.24 12.23
CA ILE A 189 30.04 56.39 12.10
C ILE A 189 29.44 56.11 13.48
N SER A 190 30.28 55.83 14.49
CA SER A 190 29.83 55.53 15.83
C SER A 190 29.14 56.74 16.49
N GLU A 191 29.70 57.95 16.34
CA GLU A 191 29.07 59.15 16.85
C GLU A 191 27.74 59.46 16.11
N ALA A 192 27.68 59.25 14.82
CA ALA A 192 26.46 59.46 14.08
C ALA A 192 25.36 58.44 14.51
N LEU A 193 25.71 57.18 14.75
CA LEU A 193 24.78 56.15 15.24
C LEU A 193 24.33 56.37 16.68
N LYS A 194 25.18 56.88 17.56
CA LYS A 194 24.77 57.28 18.92
C LYS A 194 23.67 58.37 18.95
N LYS A 195 23.67 59.25 17.95
CA LYS A 195 22.69 60.37 17.84
C LYS A 195 21.36 59.88 17.24
N LEU A 196 21.26 58.65 16.70
CA LEU A 196 20.01 58.13 16.18
C LEU A 196 19.02 57.85 17.33
N PRO A 197 17.75 58.28 17.19
CA PRO A 197 16.70 58.01 18.18
C PRO A 197 16.14 56.56 18.10
N CYS A 198 16.86 55.66 17.43
CA CYS A 198 16.44 54.30 17.16
C CYS A 198 17.60 53.30 17.25
N LYS A 199 17.29 52.05 17.55
CA LYS A 199 18.25 50.94 17.51
C LYS A 199 18.28 50.31 16.14
N VAL A 200 19.46 49.92 15.68
CA VAL A 200 19.66 49.17 14.44
C VAL A 200 19.72 47.66 14.76
N VAL A 201 18.80 46.92 14.26
CA VAL A 201 18.74 45.45 14.44
C VAL A 201 19.15 44.77 13.13
N ILE A 202 20.25 44.05 13.17
CA ILE A 202 20.83 43.37 12.03
C ILE A 202 20.56 41.88 12.19
N ILE A 203 19.74 41.32 11.32
CA ILE A 203 19.34 39.91 11.32
C ILE A 203 20.15 39.19 10.25
N ILE A 204 20.90 38.17 10.68
CA ILE A 204 21.69 37.30 9.79
C ILE A 204 21.12 35.89 9.90
N GLU A 205 20.57 35.37 8.78
CA GLU A 205 20.02 34.05 8.72
C GLU A 205 20.95 33.05 8.03
N ASP A 206 20.70 31.74 8.26
CA ASP A 206 21.34 30.65 7.55
C ASP A 206 22.89 30.63 7.61
N LEU A 207 23.46 31.08 8.74
CA LEU A 207 24.91 31.03 8.93
C LEU A 207 25.48 29.61 8.83
N ASP A 208 24.68 28.59 9.20
CA ASP A 208 24.99 27.17 9.13
C ASP A 208 25.05 26.60 7.69
N ARG A 209 24.73 27.40 6.69
CA ARG A 209 24.82 27.03 5.26
C ARG A 209 26.02 27.65 4.55
N LEU A 210 26.81 28.41 5.25
CA LEU A 210 27.98 29.10 4.71
C LEU A 210 29.21 28.19 4.74
N LEU A 211 30.16 28.47 3.85
CA LEU A 211 31.50 27.88 3.91
C LEU A 211 32.27 28.46 5.12
N ALA A 212 33.24 27.69 5.63
CA ALA A 212 34.05 28.11 6.77
C ALA A 212 34.67 29.53 6.60
N SER A 213 35.15 29.87 5.40
CA SER A 213 35.69 31.17 5.08
C SER A 213 34.65 32.30 5.14
N GLU A 214 33.41 32.01 4.72
CA GLU A 214 32.31 32.98 4.77
C GLU A 214 31.84 33.22 6.20
N ILE A 215 31.74 32.15 7.01
CA ILE A 215 31.42 32.23 8.43
C ILE A 215 32.41 33.14 9.16
N ILE A 216 33.70 32.98 8.88
CA ILE A 216 34.72 33.80 9.48
C ILE A 216 34.55 35.30 9.09
N GLU A 217 34.22 35.61 7.84
CA GLU A 217 33.94 36.98 7.43
C GLU A 217 32.75 37.60 8.16
N VAL A 218 31.70 36.81 8.39
CA VAL A 218 30.53 37.24 9.19
C VAL A 218 30.93 37.46 10.64
N PHE A 219 31.75 36.59 11.23
CA PHE A 219 32.24 36.80 12.59
C PHE A 219 33.12 38.04 12.73
N LYS A 220 33.95 38.34 11.73
CA LYS A 220 34.73 39.61 11.68
C LYS A 220 33.83 40.84 11.64
N LEU A 221 32.66 40.77 10.98
CA LEU A 221 31.69 41.85 11.01
C LEU A 221 31.10 42.04 12.41
N ILE A 222 30.63 40.97 13.02
CA ILE A 222 29.93 40.99 14.31
C ILE A 222 30.85 41.54 15.42
N GLU A 223 32.04 40.95 15.57
CA GLU A 223 32.96 41.24 16.69
C GLU A 223 33.76 42.54 16.48
N GLY A 224 34.15 42.79 15.22
CA GLY A 224 35.14 43.87 14.97
C GLY A 224 34.62 45.00 14.10
N ASN A 225 34.44 44.69 12.81
CA ASN A 225 34.33 45.76 11.81
C ASN A 225 32.98 46.49 11.84
N ALA A 226 31.90 45.85 12.24
CA ALA A 226 30.58 46.48 12.38
C ALA A 226 30.11 46.59 13.84
N SER A 227 31.06 46.55 14.80
CA SER A 227 30.75 46.79 16.20
C SER A 227 30.54 48.28 16.44
N PHE A 228 29.28 48.74 16.30
CA PHE A 228 28.83 50.09 16.45
C PHE A 228 27.86 50.26 17.64
N PRO A 229 27.79 51.46 18.27
CA PRO A 229 26.77 51.74 19.26
C PRO A 229 25.36 51.68 18.66
N ASN A 230 24.36 51.49 19.50
CA ASN A 230 22.94 51.35 19.12
C ASN A 230 22.65 50.24 18.12
N THR A 231 23.55 49.24 17.98
CA THR A 231 23.42 48.13 17.00
C THR A 231 23.30 46.81 17.73
N VAL A 232 22.32 45.99 17.32
CA VAL A 232 22.12 44.62 17.79
C VAL A 232 22.22 43.65 16.60
N PHE A 233 23.10 42.68 16.70
CA PHE A 233 23.16 41.55 15.77
C PHE A 233 22.34 40.42 16.30
N ILE A 234 21.48 39.86 15.47
CA ILE A 234 20.71 38.66 15.77
C ILE A 234 21.01 37.63 14.68
N THR A 235 21.71 36.56 15.04
CA THR A 235 22.22 35.59 14.09
C THR A 235 21.62 34.21 14.38
N ALA A 236 20.93 33.62 13.41
CA ALA A 236 20.34 32.32 13.56
C ALA A 236 21.24 31.22 12.96
N TYR A 237 21.53 30.17 13.75
CA TYR A 237 22.42 29.10 13.33
C TYR A 237 22.23 27.78 14.08
N ASP A 238 22.76 26.70 13.49
CA ASP A 238 22.97 25.41 14.15
C ASP A 238 24.41 25.32 14.66
N LYS A 239 24.57 25.39 16.00
CA LYS A 239 25.89 25.42 16.66
C LYS A 239 26.75 24.18 16.29
N LYS A 240 26.10 23.00 16.23
CA LYS A 240 26.81 21.77 15.88
C LYS A 240 27.32 21.81 14.44
N GLN A 241 26.50 22.30 13.51
CA GLN A 241 26.87 22.42 12.11
C GLN A 241 28.00 23.39 11.89
N ILE A 242 27.91 24.57 12.51
CA ILE A 242 29.00 25.57 12.42
C ILE A 242 30.31 25.02 12.97
N ASN A 243 30.28 24.40 14.15
CA ASN A 243 31.48 23.81 14.74
C ASN A 243 32.09 22.74 13.83
N ASN A 244 31.28 21.86 13.21
CA ASN A 244 31.76 20.87 12.26
C ASN A 244 32.44 21.54 11.05
N VAL A 245 31.79 22.52 10.42
CA VAL A 245 32.31 23.22 9.22
C VAL A 245 33.62 23.94 9.50
N ILE A 246 33.75 24.50 10.71
CA ILE A 246 34.98 25.22 11.12
C ILE A 246 36.09 24.23 11.49
N SER A 247 35.80 23.16 12.26
CA SER A 247 36.79 22.17 12.68
C SER A 247 37.37 21.40 11.49
N ASP A 248 36.55 21.06 10.50
CA ASP A 248 37.02 20.38 9.28
C ASP A 248 38.11 21.16 8.52
N LYS A 249 38.11 22.48 8.66
CA LYS A 249 39.05 23.35 7.92
C LYS A 249 40.21 23.92 8.77
N TYR A 250 40.02 24.08 10.08
CA TYR A 250 40.91 24.85 10.92
C TYR A 250 41.44 24.15 12.17
N ALA A 251 41.32 22.81 12.27
CA ALA A 251 41.78 21.98 13.39
C ALA A 251 41.20 22.32 14.79
N ASP A 252 41.39 21.39 15.74
CA ASP A 252 40.69 21.34 17.04
C ASP A 252 40.78 22.56 17.97
N GLU A 253 41.67 23.52 17.73
CA GLU A 253 41.77 24.74 18.55
C GLU A 253 40.56 25.68 18.46
N LEU A 254 39.63 25.42 17.50
CA LEU A 254 38.48 26.27 17.23
C LEU A 254 37.12 25.67 17.68
N SER A 255 37.11 24.54 18.39
CA SER A 255 35.90 23.84 18.79
C SER A 255 34.93 24.63 19.67
N LEU A 256 35.39 25.69 20.30
CA LEU A 256 34.60 26.64 21.13
C LEU A 256 34.55 28.04 20.50
N PHE A 257 34.79 28.14 19.20
CA PHE A 257 34.98 29.41 18.52
C PHE A 257 33.72 30.28 18.51
N SER A 258 32.55 29.64 18.32
CA SER A 258 31.25 30.34 18.31
C SER A 258 30.97 31.08 19.64
N ASP A 259 31.39 30.54 20.79
CA ASP A 259 31.14 31.09 22.11
C ASP A 259 31.81 32.42 22.34
N LYS A 260 32.82 32.80 21.52
CA LYS A 260 33.56 34.07 21.62
C LYS A 260 32.89 35.22 20.88
N PHE A 261 31.94 34.95 19.96
CA PHE A 261 31.36 35.93 19.05
C PHE A 261 29.99 36.44 19.48
N PHE A 262 29.30 35.71 20.36
CA PHE A 262 27.99 36.10 20.83
C PHE A 262 28.01 36.49 22.29
N ASN A 263 27.49 37.68 22.59
CA ASN A 263 27.32 38.14 23.97
C ASN A 263 26.25 37.33 24.69
N TYR A 264 25.27 36.81 23.92
CA TYR A 264 24.20 35.99 24.45
C TYR A 264 23.77 34.95 23.40
N GLU A 265 23.68 33.68 23.78
CA GLU A 265 23.09 32.64 22.98
C GLU A 265 21.70 32.29 23.51
N PHE A 266 20.69 32.49 22.70
CA PHE A 266 19.32 32.08 23.00
C PHE A 266 19.07 30.75 22.32
N ILE A 267 19.00 29.70 23.14
CA ILE A 267 18.69 28.34 22.64
C ILE A 267 17.17 28.25 22.54
N LEU A 268 16.65 27.97 21.34
CA LEU A 268 15.22 27.75 21.14
C LEU A 268 14.73 26.57 21.98
N PRO A 269 13.65 26.73 22.75
CA PRO A 269 13.16 25.68 23.63
C PRO A 269 12.66 24.47 22.82
N ILE A 270 13.03 23.26 23.28
CA ILE A 270 12.53 22.02 22.75
C ILE A 270 11.08 21.87 23.23
N ARG A 271 10.16 21.61 22.29
CA ARG A 271 8.76 21.37 22.61
C ARG A 271 8.46 19.87 22.76
N PRO A 272 7.49 19.50 23.61
CA PRO A 272 7.04 18.12 23.71
C PRO A 272 6.63 17.58 22.34
N TYR A 273 7.03 16.34 22.02
CA TYR A 273 6.71 15.72 20.74
C TYR A 273 5.21 15.68 20.44
N ASN A 274 4.39 15.64 21.50
CA ASN A 274 2.92 15.64 21.36
C ASN A 274 2.41 16.81 20.51
N THR A 275 3.07 17.97 20.55
CA THR A 275 2.71 19.14 19.70
C THR A 275 2.89 18.81 18.20
N ILE A 276 4.01 18.17 17.86
CA ILE A 276 4.28 17.74 16.48
C ILE A 276 3.30 16.62 16.07
N HIS A 277 3.02 15.70 16.99
CA HIS A 277 2.08 14.61 16.75
C HIS A 277 0.67 15.10 16.47
N LEU A 278 0.15 16.00 17.27
CA LEU A 278 -1.17 16.63 17.06
C LEU A 278 -1.24 17.40 15.75
N TYR A 279 -0.14 18.05 15.36
CA TYR A 279 -0.05 18.68 14.05
C TYR A 279 -0.13 17.68 12.90
N ILE A 280 0.58 16.54 13.01
CA ILE A 280 0.52 15.45 12.02
C ILE A 280 -0.90 14.89 11.95
N GLU A 281 -1.50 14.55 13.09
CA GLU A 281 -2.84 14.01 13.19
C GLU A 281 -3.86 14.93 12.51
N LYS A 282 -3.91 16.19 12.90
CA LYS A 282 -4.80 17.20 12.33
C LYS A 282 -4.59 17.36 10.81
N SER A 283 -3.35 17.53 10.39
CA SER A 283 -3.04 17.79 8.97
C SER A 283 -3.37 16.61 8.05
N ILE A 284 -3.21 15.37 8.53
CA ILE A 284 -3.59 14.17 7.79
C ILE A 284 -5.12 14.09 7.69
N LEU A 285 -5.87 14.30 8.78
CA LEU A 285 -7.32 14.26 8.79
C LEU A 285 -7.91 15.32 7.85
N ASP A 286 -7.41 16.55 7.94
CA ASP A 286 -7.82 17.67 7.08
C ASP A 286 -7.50 17.39 5.60
N GLY A 287 -6.30 16.88 5.32
CA GLY A 287 -5.84 16.56 3.97
C GLY A 287 -6.61 15.41 3.31
N LEU A 288 -7.03 14.43 4.09
CA LEU A 288 -7.84 13.29 3.65
C LEU A 288 -9.34 13.61 3.65
N LYS A 289 -9.77 14.76 4.18
CA LYS A 289 -11.19 15.16 4.34
C LYS A 289 -12.00 14.09 5.05
N ILE A 290 -11.49 13.57 6.16
CA ILE A 290 -12.16 12.53 6.95
C ILE A 290 -13.30 13.16 7.75
N SER A 291 -14.48 12.51 7.72
CA SER A 291 -15.61 12.90 8.57
C SER A 291 -15.34 12.57 10.04
N ASP A 292 -15.91 13.34 10.96
CA ASP A 292 -15.71 13.16 12.41
C ASP A 292 -16.01 11.74 12.90
N GLU A 293 -17.01 11.09 12.32
CA GLU A 293 -17.38 9.71 12.62
C GLU A 293 -16.25 8.69 12.34
N ASN A 294 -15.40 8.98 11.37
CA ASN A 294 -14.32 8.11 10.94
C ASN A 294 -12.96 8.52 11.50
N HIS A 295 -12.85 9.61 12.26
CA HIS A 295 -11.59 10.09 12.82
C HIS A 295 -10.83 9.00 13.59
N ALA A 296 -11.55 8.20 14.38
CA ALA A 296 -10.94 7.14 15.19
C ALA A 296 -10.17 6.10 14.36
N LEU A 297 -10.60 5.81 13.14
CA LEU A 297 -9.93 4.85 12.24
C LEU A 297 -8.53 5.30 11.82
N PHE A 298 -8.29 6.61 11.78
CA PHE A 298 -7.02 7.20 11.38
C PHE A 298 -6.18 7.65 12.58
N THR A 299 -6.81 8.18 13.63
CA THR A 299 -6.10 8.66 14.83
C THR A 299 -5.54 7.52 15.67
N ALA A 300 -6.27 6.41 15.81
CA ALA A 300 -5.80 5.26 16.58
C ALA A 300 -4.48 4.68 16.03
N PRO A 301 -4.32 4.43 14.71
CA PRO A 301 -3.03 4.00 14.14
C PRO A 301 -1.90 5.02 14.30
N LEU A 302 -2.20 6.33 14.19
CA LEU A 302 -1.20 7.39 14.40
C LEU A 302 -0.68 7.37 15.84
N ARG A 303 -1.58 7.27 16.81
CA ARG A 303 -1.24 7.21 18.24
C ARG A 303 -0.51 5.93 18.62
N ALA A 304 -0.91 4.79 18.03
CA ALA A 304 -0.24 3.52 18.23
C ALA A 304 1.22 3.49 17.71
N ASN A 305 1.57 4.40 16.79
CA ASN A 305 2.91 4.50 16.22
C ASN A 305 3.65 5.79 16.64
N ILE A 306 3.20 6.44 17.72
CA ILE A 306 3.81 7.70 18.19
C ILE A 306 5.29 7.52 18.56
N ASP A 307 5.67 6.39 19.10
CA ASP A 307 7.05 6.04 19.44
C ASP A 307 7.95 5.97 18.19
N ILE A 308 7.48 5.39 17.10
CA ILE A 308 8.20 5.38 15.83
C ILE A 308 8.21 6.79 15.22
N LEU A 309 7.07 7.44 15.13
CA LEU A 309 6.99 8.78 14.55
C LEU A 309 7.92 9.76 15.29
N SER A 310 7.98 9.72 16.64
CA SER A 310 8.84 10.58 17.46
C SER A 310 10.33 10.34 17.25
N LYS A 311 10.71 9.14 16.88
CA LYS A 311 12.11 8.79 16.62
C LYS A 311 12.61 9.34 15.29
N TYR A 312 11.72 9.51 14.31
CA TYR A 312 12.10 9.86 12.94
C TYR A 312 11.64 11.24 12.49
N ILE A 313 10.54 11.78 13.00
CA ILE A 313 10.03 13.11 12.66
C ILE A 313 10.29 14.03 13.85
N LEU A 314 11.37 14.81 13.79
CA LEU A 314 11.87 15.56 14.93
C LEU A 314 11.45 17.04 14.93
N SER A 315 10.90 17.55 13.83
CA SER A 315 10.54 18.96 13.68
C SER A 315 9.24 19.15 12.90
N ILE A 316 8.63 20.33 13.02
CA ILE A 316 7.44 20.71 12.22
C ILE A 316 7.76 20.69 10.71
N ARG A 317 8.98 21.07 10.32
CA ARG A 317 9.43 21.00 8.93
C ARG A 317 9.46 19.56 8.42
N ASP A 318 10.01 18.65 9.20
CA ASP A 318 9.97 17.20 8.89
C ASP A 318 8.53 16.71 8.77
N ALA A 319 7.67 17.11 9.71
CA ALA A 319 6.26 16.75 9.68
C ALA A 319 5.57 17.24 8.40
N LYS A 320 5.74 18.53 8.04
CA LYS A 320 5.16 19.10 6.81
C LYS A 320 5.59 18.34 5.55
N ARG A 321 6.88 18.04 5.44
CA ARG A 321 7.43 17.30 4.29
C ARG A 321 6.93 15.85 4.22
N PHE A 322 6.90 15.18 5.37
CA PHE A 322 6.35 13.82 5.46
C PHE A 322 4.87 13.81 5.09
N ILE A 323 4.07 14.73 5.64
CA ILE A 323 2.63 14.83 5.37
C ILE A 323 2.38 15.06 3.86
N ASN A 324 3.13 15.97 3.24
CA ASN A 324 3.01 16.23 1.81
C ASN A 324 3.28 14.96 0.97
N LEU A 325 4.37 14.24 1.28
CA LEU A 325 4.69 12.99 0.61
C LEU A 325 3.58 11.95 0.84
N PHE A 326 3.16 11.79 2.09
CA PHE A 326 2.14 10.82 2.46
C PHE A 326 0.80 11.12 1.77
N LEU A 327 0.30 12.36 1.83
CA LEU A 327 -1.00 12.73 1.27
C LEU A 327 -1.02 12.63 -0.26
N THR A 328 0.08 13.00 -0.93
CA THR A 328 0.18 12.91 -2.39
C THR A 328 0.00 11.46 -2.87
N ASP A 329 0.68 10.54 -2.21
CA ASP A 329 0.66 9.13 -2.61
C ASP A 329 -0.61 8.40 -2.10
N TYR A 330 -1.01 8.67 -0.85
CA TYR A 330 -2.10 7.93 -0.19
C TYR A 330 -3.49 8.29 -0.72
N ASN A 331 -3.72 9.53 -1.16
CA ASN A 331 -5.04 9.94 -1.65
C ASN A 331 -5.54 9.09 -2.84
N GLU A 332 -4.64 8.58 -3.67
CA GLU A 332 -4.99 7.70 -4.79
C GLU A 332 -5.29 6.27 -4.35
N LEU A 333 -4.75 5.86 -3.20
CA LEU A 333 -4.84 4.50 -2.66
C LEU A 333 -5.71 4.38 -1.41
N LYS A 334 -6.32 5.45 -0.97
CA LYS A 334 -6.97 5.63 0.34
C LYS A 334 -7.76 4.41 0.83
N ASP A 335 -8.58 3.83 -0.03
CA ASP A 335 -9.43 2.69 0.33
C ASP A 335 -8.84 1.33 -0.05
N GLU A 336 -7.69 1.32 -0.69
CA GLU A 336 -7.11 0.12 -1.30
C GLU A 336 -5.96 -0.50 -0.51
N VAL A 337 -5.44 0.23 0.48
CA VAL A 337 -4.34 -0.21 1.34
C VAL A 337 -4.69 -0.02 2.82
N ASP A 338 -4.00 -0.71 3.70
CA ASP A 338 -4.12 -0.47 5.15
C ASP A 338 -3.39 0.83 5.52
N PHE A 339 -4.07 1.72 6.22
CA PHE A 339 -3.52 3.02 6.61
C PHE A 339 -2.27 2.91 7.50
N ARG A 340 -2.24 1.94 8.42
CA ARG A 340 -1.10 1.73 9.35
C ARG A 340 0.16 1.36 8.58
N ASP A 341 0.03 0.42 7.66
CA ASP A 341 1.13 -0.06 6.83
C ASP A 341 1.61 1.05 5.90
N TYR A 342 0.67 1.78 5.29
CA TYR A 342 1.02 2.86 4.37
C TYR A 342 1.70 4.04 5.07
N LEU A 343 1.30 4.34 6.30
CA LEU A 343 1.94 5.35 7.14
C LEU A 343 3.43 4.99 7.39
N LEU A 344 3.69 3.74 7.78
CA LEU A 344 5.03 3.27 8.12
C LEU A 344 5.93 3.12 6.88
N ILE A 345 5.40 2.58 5.78
CA ILE A 345 6.19 2.46 4.54
C ILE A 345 6.50 3.83 3.93
N SER A 346 5.57 4.79 4.02
CA SER A 346 5.79 6.16 3.59
C SER A 346 6.84 6.86 4.46
N LEU A 347 6.83 6.59 5.78
CA LEU A 347 7.87 7.10 6.69
C LEU A 347 9.25 6.54 6.31
N LEU A 348 9.32 5.25 6.00
CA LEU A 348 10.55 4.60 5.53
C LEU A 348 11.01 5.19 4.20
N LYS A 349 10.10 5.38 3.23
CA LYS A 349 10.37 6.04 1.94
C LYS A 349 10.93 7.45 2.14
N TYR A 350 10.36 8.21 3.07
CA TYR A 350 10.78 9.58 3.38
C TYR A 350 12.18 9.64 4.01
N LYS A 351 12.46 8.76 4.97
CA LYS A 351 13.70 8.82 5.77
C LYS A 351 14.87 8.06 5.16
N ASN A 352 14.60 6.96 4.48
CA ASN A 352 15.62 6.16 3.82
C ASN A 352 15.11 5.47 2.54
N PRO A 353 15.16 6.17 1.40
CA PRO A 353 14.72 5.63 0.12
C PRO A 353 15.48 4.35 -0.31
N ASP A 354 16.72 4.17 0.14
CA ASP A 354 17.52 2.99 -0.21
C ASP A 354 17.00 1.73 0.51
N ILE A 355 16.70 1.83 1.81
CA ILE A 355 16.08 0.72 2.55
C ILE A 355 14.69 0.42 2.00
N HIS A 356 13.90 1.45 1.68
CA HIS A 356 12.60 1.29 1.02
C HIS A 356 12.75 0.51 -0.30
N ARG A 357 13.74 0.84 -1.14
CA ARG A 357 14.02 0.13 -2.40
C ARG A 357 14.49 -1.31 -2.19
N LYS A 358 15.34 -1.57 -1.18
CA LYS A 358 15.78 -2.92 -0.82
C LYS A 358 14.62 -3.77 -0.31
N LEU A 359 13.69 -3.17 0.44
CA LEU A 359 12.48 -3.84 0.89
C LEU A 359 11.60 -4.25 -0.30
N TYR A 360 11.40 -3.36 -1.27
CA TYR A 360 10.69 -3.69 -2.52
C TYR A 360 11.35 -4.86 -3.27
N LYS A 361 12.67 -4.90 -3.33
CA LYS A 361 13.44 -6.01 -3.92
C LYS A 361 13.41 -7.29 -3.08
N LYS A 362 12.72 -7.27 -1.93
CA LYS A 362 12.59 -8.41 -1.01
C LYS A 362 13.91 -8.87 -0.39
N GLU A 363 14.94 -8.00 -0.35
CA GLU A 363 16.26 -8.34 0.23
C GLU A 363 16.17 -8.66 1.74
N TYR A 364 15.14 -8.16 2.42
CA TYR A 364 14.89 -8.37 3.85
C TYR A 364 13.76 -9.35 4.14
N LEU A 365 13.13 -9.94 3.11
CA LEU A 365 11.93 -10.73 3.23
C LEU A 365 12.12 -12.14 2.69
N ILE A 366 11.34 -13.08 3.24
CA ILE A 366 11.20 -14.45 2.76
C ILE A 366 9.72 -14.66 2.45
N ASP A 367 9.44 -15.37 1.38
CA ASP A 367 8.08 -15.82 1.04
C ASP A 367 7.71 -17.02 1.94
N ASP A 368 6.62 -16.89 2.67
CA ASP A 368 6.03 -17.94 3.50
C ASP A 368 4.58 -18.16 3.07
N TYR A 369 4.38 -19.04 2.09
CA TYR A 369 3.12 -19.34 1.40
C TYR A 369 2.49 -18.10 0.72
N ASN A 370 1.60 -17.40 1.38
CA ASN A 370 0.90 -16.23 0.84
C ASN A 370 1.37 -14.90 1.48
N TYR A 371 2.41 -14.94 2.31
CA TYR A 371 2.82 -13.80 3.11
C TYR A 371 4.33 -13.63 3.09
N TYR A 372 4.77 -12.38 3.24
CA TYR A 372 6.18 -12.08 3.48
C TYR A 372 6.45 -12.03 4.97
N ILE A 373 7.55 -12.64 5.38
CA ILE A 373 8.11 -12.59 6.74
C ILE A 373 9.53 -12.04 6.69
N ILE A 374 10.01 -11.51 7.81
CA ILE A 374 11.35 -10.97 7.91
C ILE A 374 12.39 -12.10 7.83
N ASN A 375 13.41 -11.91 7.00
CA ASN A 375 14.58 -12.79 6.95
C ASN A 375 15.32 -12.75 8.30
N LYS A 376 15.58 -13.93 8.90
CA LYS A 376 16.29 -14.06 10.17
C LYS A 376 17.69 -13.46 10.16
N ASN A 377 18.29 -13.30 8.99
CA ASN A 377 19.64 -12.76 8.77
C ASN A 377 19.68 -11.23 8.70
N ILE A 378 18.55 -10.53 8.86
CA ILE A 378 18.55 -9.07 8.88
C ILE A 378 19.31 -8.56 10.11
N ASP A 379 20.15 -7.54 9.91
CA ASP A 379 20.83 -6.87 11.02
C ASP A 379 19.79 -6.14 11.89
N LYS A 380 19.57 -6.64 13.10
CA LYS A 380 18.66 -6.05 14.09
C LYS A 380 19.15 -4.69 14.62
N ASN A 381 20.43 -4.36 14.42
CA ASN A 381 20.99 -3.04 14.76
C ASN A 381 20.69 -2.01 13.65
N ASN A 382 20.08 -2.42 12.54
CA ASN A 382 19.63 -1.47 11.53
C ASN A 382 18.67 -0.46 12.17
N LYS A 383 18.97 0.83 11.99
CA LYS A 383 18.20 1.95 12.56
C LYS A 383 16.70 1.86 12.26
N TYR A 384 16.30 1.23 11.15
CA TYR A 384 14.90 1.14 10.68
C TYR A 384 14.28 -0.23 10.89
N TYR A 385 14.93 -1.10 11.68
CA TYR A 385 14.45 -2.46 11.94
C TYR A 385 13.07 -2.47 12.62
N ASP A 386 12.82 -1.53 13.52
CA ASP A 386 11.54 -1.36 14.21
C ASP A 386 10.36 -1.09 13.26
N ILE A 387 10.56 -0.30 12.21
CA ILE A 387 9.55 -0.06 11.17
C ILE A 387 9.30 -1.35 10.39
N ILE A 388 10.36 -2.03 9.95
CA ILE A 388 10.24 -3.27 9.17
C ILE A 388 9.53 -4.34 10.00
N GLN A 389 9.83 -4.46 11.30
CA GLN A 389 9.19 -5.42 12.19
C GLN A 389 7.69 -5.17 12.36
N ARG A 390 7.25 -3.91 12.41
CA ARG A 390 5.83 -3.57 12.48
C ARG A 390 5.08 -3.81 11.17
N LEU A 391 5.75 -3.63 10.04
CA LEU A 391 5.18 -3.92 8.72
C LEU A 391 5.03 -5.42 8.47
N PHE A 392 5.97 -6.24 8.99
CA PHE A 392 6.03 -7.69 8.77
C PHE A 392 6.11 -8.42 10.12
N PRO A 393 5.01 -8.46 10.89
CA PRO A 393 4.99 -9.11 12.21
C PRO A 393 5.15 -10.62 12.07
N SER A 394 5.86 -11.25 13.04
CA SER A 394 6.04 -12.70 13.11
C SER A 394 4.74 -13.42 13.49
N GLU A 395 3.90 -12.77 14.29
CA GLU A 395 2.58 -13.27 14.70
C GLU A 395 1.51 -12.32 14.17
N ARG A 396 0.47 -12.90 13.60
CA ARG A 396 -0.66 -12.15 13.02
C ARG A 396 -1.86 -12.25 13.95
N ASN A 397 -2.53 -11.14 14.15
CA ASN A 397 -3.75 -11.14 14.93
C ASN A 397 -4.92 -11.61 14.03
N PRO A 398 -5.55 -12.77 14.32
CA PRO A 398 -6.65 -13.28 13.51
C PRO A 398 -7.92 -12.41 13.62
N ASN A 399 -8.01 -11.56 14.64
CA ASN A 399 -9.17 -10.68 14.85
C ASN A 399 -9.06 -9.33 14.09
N GLU A 400 -7.91 -9.07 13.42
CA GLU A 400 -7.74 -7.87 12.61
C GLU A 400 -8.12 -8.10 11.15
N ASP A 401 -8.56 -7.04 10.48
CA ASP A 401 -8.74 -7.05 9.02
C ASP A 401 -7.35 -7.12 8.36
N ASN A 402 -7.03 -8.30 7.83
CA ASN A 402 -5.75 -8.55 7.15
C ASN A 402 -5.82 -8.33 5.62
N TYR A 403 -6.96 -7.85 5.13
CA TYR A 403 -7.13 -7.60 3.71
C TYR A 403 -6.22 -6.47 3.22
N ARG A 404 -5.47 -6.77 2.18
CA ARG A 404 -4.51 -5.83 1.57
C ARG A 404 -3.47 -5.24 2.54
N ARG A 405 -3.03 -6.02 3.53
CA ARG A 405 -1.86 -5.67 4.35
C ARG A 405 -0.58 -5.80 3.51
N ILE A 406 0.43 -5.00 3.83
CA ILE A 406 1.72 -4.99 3.09
C ILE A 406 2.43 -6.34 3.12
N PHE A 407 2.24 -7.12 4.15
CA PHE A 407 2.86 -8.44 4.27
C PHE A 407 2.20 -9.53 3.39
N SER A 408 1.07 -9.28 2.76
CA SER A 408 0.46 -10.20 1.80
C SER A 408 1.20 -10.13 0.46
N VAL A 409 1.58 -11.28 -0.09
CA VAL A 409 2.29 -11.40 -1.38
C VAL A 409 1.55 -10.68 -2.51
N LYS A 410 0.22 -10.75 -2.52
CA LYS A 410 -0.60 -10.12 -3.55
C LYS A 410 -0.67 -8.60 -3.45
N SER A 411 -0.70 -8.07 -2.22
CA SER A 411 -0.88 -6.64 -1.97
C SER A 411 0.44 -5.89 -1.86
N PHE A 412 1.54 -6.59 -1.70
CA PHE A 412 2.86 -6.02 -1.45
C PHE A 412 3.24 -4.92 -2.44
N ASP A 413 3.10 -5.21 -3.74
CA ASP A 413 3.52 -4.28 -4.78
C ASP A 413 2.74 -2.96 -4.78
N ILE A 414 1.46 -2.96 -4.37
CA ILE A 414 0.61 -1.76 -4.31
C ILE A 414 1.25 -0.66 -3.46
N TYR A 415 1.91 -1.05 -2.36
CA TYR A 415 2.54 -0.13 -1.41
C TYR A 415 3.78 0.58 -1.96
N PHE A 416 4.35 0.07 -3.06
CA PHE A 416 5.58 0.58 -3.67
C PHE A 416 5.34 1.28 -5.00
N ILE A 417 4.40 0.75 -5.80
CA ILE A 417 4.08 1.30 -7.13
C ILE A 417 2.96 2.33 -7.10
N ASN A 418 2.27 2.48 -5.96
CA ASN A 418 1.14 3.41 -5.74
C ASN A 418 0.01 3.25 -6.77
N GLN A 419 -0.20 2.04 -7.29
CA GLN A 419 -1.24 1.73 -8.27
C GLN A 419 -1.80 0.33 -8.05
N ILE A 420 -3.09 0.17 -8.35
CA ILE A 420 -3.76 -1.12 -8.38
C ILE A 420 -3.64 -1.66 -9.80
N TYR A 421 -2.81 -2.69 -9.97
CA TYR A 421 -2.60 -3.29 -11.27
C TYR A 421 -3.24 -4.68 -11.34
N GLY A 422 -4.18 -4.86 -12.26
CA GLY A 422 -4.80 -6.17 -12.51
C GLY A 422 -5.75 -6.69 -11.43
N MET A 423 -5.94 -5.98 -10.33
CA MET A 423 -6.78 -6.37 -9.20
C MET A 423 -8.13 -5.64 -9.20
N LEU A 424 -9.10 -6.19 -8.48
CA LEU A 424 -10.39 -5.52 -8.25
C LEU A 424 -10.22 -4.36 -7.26
N LYS A 425 -10.93 -3.26 -7.49
CA LYS A 425 -11.01 -2.17 -6.51
C LYS A 425 -11.83 -2.59 -5.30
N LYS A 426 -11.39 -2.20 -4.10
CA LYS A 426 -12.11 -2.47 -2.85
C LYS A 426 -13.50 -1.85 -2.85
N GLU A 427 -13.65 -0.71 -3.49
CA GLU A 427 -14.94 -0.03 -3.67
C GLU A 427 -15.93 -0.89 -4.47
N ASP A 428 -15.49 -1.49 -5.58
CA ASP A 428 -16.33 -2.38 -6.38
C ASP A 428 -16.77 -3.62 -5.58
N MET A 429 -15.89 -4.17 -4.76
CA MET A 429 -16.20 -5.31 -3.89
C MET A 429 -17.16 -4.93 -2.76
N LYS A 430 -16.97 -3.75 -2.14
CA LYS A 430 -17.94 -3.20 -1.18
C LYS A 430 -19.30 -2.95 -1.81
N TYR A 431 -19.33 -2.49 -3.06
CA TYR A 431 -20.56 -2.32 -3.82
C TYR A 431 -21.36 -3.62 -3.92
N VAL A 432 -20.68 -4.74 -4.22
CA VAL A 432 -21.32 -6.07 -4.30
C VAL A 432 -21.86 -6.52 -2.95
N LEU A 433 -21.19 -6.18 -1.85
CA LEU A 433 -21.66 -6.49 -0.48
C LEU A 433 -22.77 -5.56 0.02
N ASN A 434 -23.11 -4.49 -0.71
CA ASN A 434 -24.23 -3.64 -0.33
C ASN A 434 -25.56 -4.31 -0.73
N PRO A 435 -26.48 -4.56 0.22
CA PRO A 435 -27.77 -5.23 -0.03
C PRO A 435 -28.67 -4.52 -1.04
N GLU A 436 -28.52 -3.21 -1.19
CA GLU A 436 -29.34 -2.40 -2.10
C GLU A 436 -29.04 -2.70 -3.58
N ASN A 437 -27.84 -3.18 -3.89
CA ASN A 437 -27.38 -3.42 -5.25
C ASN A 437 -27.83 -4.81 -5.75
N LYS A 438 -28.80 -4.82 -6.65
CA LYS A 438 -29.41 -6.04 -7.17
C LYS A 438 -28.57 -6.73 -8.25
N ASP A 439 -27.66 -6.01 -8.90
CA ASP A 439 -26.79 -6.47 -10.01
C ASP A 439 -25.55 -7.25 -9.57
N PHE A 440 -25.43 -7.57 -8.30
CA PHE A 440 -24.22 -8.18 -7.72
C PHE A 440 -23.80 -9.49 -8.42
N LYS A 441 -24.73 -10.36 -8.79
CA LYS A 441 -24.44 -11.62 -9.50
C LYS A 441 -23.83 -11.34 -10.87
N GLN A 442 -24.32 -10.34 -11.61
CA GLN A 442 -23.77 -9.97 -12.93
C GLN A 442 -22.34 -9.46 -12.80
N ARG A 443 -22.05 -8.69 -11.75
CA ARG A 443 -20.66 -8.21 -11.49
C ARG A 443 -19.73 -9.36 -11.14
N ILE A 444 -20.17 -10.30 -10.30
CA ILE A 444 -19.38 -11.48 -9.95
C ILE A 444 -19.09 -12.31 -11.20
N GLU A 445 -20.07 -12.54 -12.09
CA GLU A 445 -19.86 -13.24 -13.36
C GLU A 445 -18.87 -12.51 -14.28
N LYS A 446 -18.94 -11.19 -14.34
CA LYS A 446 -17.93 -10.39 -15.05
C LYS A 446 -16.53 -10.64 -14.50
N TRP A 447 -16.35 -10.58 -13.18
CA TRP A 447 -15.05 -10.84 -12.53
C TRP A 447 -14.56 -12.28 -12.75
N LYS A 448 -15.47 -13.25 -12.79
CA LYS A 448 -15.15 -14.63 -13.13
C LYS A 448 -14.57 -14.71 -14.54
N ASN A 449 -15.22 -14.08 -15.52
CA ASN A 449 -14.76 -14.06 -16.92
C ASN A 449 -13.44 -13.29 -17.10
N GLU A 450 -13.17 -12.31 -16.25
CA GLU A 450 -11.91 -11.55 -16.22
C GLU A 450 -10.78 -12.27 -15.44
N GLY A 451 -11.05 -13.42 -14.83
CA GLY A 451 -10.08 -14.17 -14.00
C GLY A 451 -9.76 -13.51 -12.65
N LYS A 452 -10.59 -12.57 -12.19
CA LYS A 452 -10.38 -11.78 -10.95
C LYS A 452 -11.19 -12.27 -9.75
N LEU A 453 -11.87 -13.40 -9.86
CA LEU A 453 -12.74 -13.91 -8.79
C LEU A 453 -11.97 -14.23 -7.50
N ASN A 454 -10.69 -14.58 -7.62
CA ASN A 454 -9.82 -14.82 -6.46
C ASN A 454 -9.61 -13.58 -5.58
N ASP A 455 -9.62 -12.37 -6.15
CA ASP A 455 -9.51 -11.13 -5.37
C ASP A 455 -10.74 -10.90 -4.51
N PHE A 456 -11.92 -11.18 -5.10
CA PHE A 456 -13.18 -11.07 -4.37
C PHE A 456 -13.28 -12.14 -3.27
N PHE A 457 -12.83 -13.35 -3.54
CA PHE A 457 -12.76 -14.40 -2.54
C PHE A 457 -11.88 -13.99 -1.35
N GLU A 458 -10.67 -13.49 -1.59
CA GLU A 458 -9.76 -13.03 -0.54
C GLU A 458 -10.36 -11.88 0.29
N PHE A 459 -11.11 -11.01 -0.38
CA PHE A 459 -11.86 -9.95 0.30
C PHE A 459 -12.95 -10.51 1.23
N LEU A 460 -13.63 -11.60 0.86
CA LEU A 460 -14.60 -12.27 1.72
C LEU A 460 -13.91 -13.03 2.86
N ASP A 461 -12.84 -13.76 2.57
CA ASP A 461 -12.11 -14.61 3.53
C ASP A 461 -11.49 -13.80 4.67
N THR A 462 -10.99 -12.61 4.37
CA THR A 462 -10.36 -11.72 5.36
C THR A 462 -11.33 -10.87 6.17
N ARG A 463 -12.65 -10.95 5.88
CA ARG A 463 -13.64 -10.16 6.59
C ARG A 463 -13.94 -10.71 7.97
N ASN A 464 -13.92 -9.84 8.95
CA ASN A 464 -14.48 -10.16 10.25
C ASN A 464 -16.01 -10.10 10.14
N ILE A 465 -16.64 -11.27 10.19
CA ILE A 465 -18.10 -11.45 10.07
C ILE A 465 -18.90 -10.74 11.17
N LEU A 466 -18.27 -10.31 12.23
CA LEU A 466 -18.91 -9.55 13.32
C LEU A 466 -18.86 -8.03 13.09
N THR A 467 -18.32 -7.53 11.98
CA THR A 467 -18.21 -6.08 11.71
C THR A 467 -19.24 -5.54 10.72
N PHE A 468 -20.17 -6.35 10.24
CA PHE A 468 -21.22 -5.90 9.34
C PHE A 468 -22.18 -4.91 10.03
N LYS A 469 -22.76 -4.02 9.24
CA LYS A 469 -23.62 -2.97 9.73
C LYS A 469 -24.95 -3.52 10.29
N ASP A 470 -25.53 -4.48 9.59
CA ASP A 470 -26.84 -5.05 9.92
C ASP A 470 -27.01 -6.48 9.34
N LYS A 471 -28.16 -7.11 9.66
CA LYS A 471 -28.50 -8.44 9.18
C LYS A 471 -28.61 -8.56 7.65
N ASN A 472 -28.92 -7.48 6.94
CA ASN A 472 -29.04 -7.50 5.48
C ASN A 472 -27.66 -7.59 4.82
N GLN A 473 -26.68 -6.88 5.38
CA GLN A 473 -25.31 -6.96 4.91
C GLN A 473 -24.69 -8.34 5.19
N LEU A 474 -24.94 -8.92 6.37
CA LEU A 474 -24.57 -10.31 6.67
C LEU A 474 -25.20 -11.28 5.68
N LYS A 475 -26.51 -11.15 5.41
CA LYS A 475 -27.21 -11.97 4.41
C LYS A 475 -26.56 -11.88 3.03
N ARG A 476 -26.22 -10.67 2.57
CA ARG A 476 -25.53 -10.46 1.28
C ARG A 476 -24.15 -11.13 1.26
N PHE A 477 -23.42 -11.05 2.36
CA PHE A 477 -22.12 -11.75 2.49
C PHE A 477 -22.29 -13.27 2.34
N ILE A 478 -23.33 -13.84 3.00
CA ILE A 478 -23.64 -15.27 2.89
C ILE A 478 -24.03 -15.61 1.44
N GLU A 479 -24.91 -14.82 0.81
CA GLU A 479 -25.31 -15.00 -0.60
C GLU A 479 -24.11 -15.03 -1.55
N CYS A 480 -23.18 -14.08 -1.40
CA CYS A 480 -21.95 -14.01 -2.19
C CYS A 480 -21.07 -15.26 -1.97
N SER A 481 -20.88 -15.65 -0.70
CA SER A 481 -20.03 -16.80 -0.34
C SER A 481 -20.54 -18.10 -0.97
N PHE A 482 -21.86 -18.35 -0.86
CA PHE A 482 -22.46 -19.52 -1.50
C PHE A 482 -22.46 -19.43 -3.03
N TYR A 483 -22.66 -18.23 -3.58
CA TYR A 483 -22.69 -18.04 -5.03
C TYR A 483 -21.35 -18.39 -5.70
N ILE A 484 -20.23 -17.99 -5.10
CA ILE A 484 -18.88 -18.24 -5.65
C ILE A 484 -18.31 -19.61 -5.26
N SER A 485 -18.98 -20.37 -4.41
CA SER A 485 -18.44 -21.63 -3.86
C SER A 485 -18.12 -22.71 -4.90
N SER A 486 -18.79 -22.71 -6.06
CA SER A 486 -18.51 -23.65 -7.15
C SER A 486 -17.29 -23.29 -7.99
N ASP A 487 -16.92 -22.00 -8.02
CA ASP A 487 -15.91 -21.47 -8.95
C ASP A 487 -14.52 -21.37 -8.31
N ILE A 488 -14.46 -21.49 -7.00
CA ILE A 488 -13.23 -21.43 -6.22
C ILE A 488 -12.99 -22.79 -5.57
N TYR A 489 -12.18 -23.59 -6.24
CA TYR A 489 -11.72 -24.88 -5.69
C TYR A 489 -10.64 -24.63 -4.64
N LYS A 490 -11.04 -24.24 -3.41
CA LYS A 490 -10.07 -24.03 -2.31
C LYS A 490 -10.69 -24.35 -0.95
N ILE A 491 -9.87 -24.97 -0.13
CA ILE A 491 -10.14 -25.23 1.30
C ILE A 491 -10.63 -23.97 2.03
N HIS A 492 -10.18 -22.80 1.62
CA HIS A 492 -10.51 -21.53 2.29
C HIS A 492 -11.98 -21.12 2.19
N ILE A 493 -12.61 -21.20 1.00
CA ILE A 493 -14.05 -20.85 0.87
C ILE A 493 -14.92 -21.84 1.67
N TYR A 494 -14.50 -23.10 1.71
CA TYR A 494 -15.13 -24.10 2.54
C TYR A 494 -15.10 -23.69 4.01
N MET A 495 -13.95 -23.23 4.53
CA MET A 495 -13.82 -22.76 5.91
C MET A 495 -14.67 -21.53 6.21
N VAL A 496 -14.74 -20.56 5.30
CA VAL A 496 -15.62 -19.40 5.43
C VAL A 496 -17.07 -19.84 5.59
N ILE A 497 -17.54 -20.70 4.71
CA ILE A 497 -18.94 -21.18 4.73
C ILE A 497 -19.16 -22.08 5.94
N LEU A 498 -18.24 -22.96 6.26
CA LEU A 498 -18.34 -23.82 7.45
C LEU A 498 -18.50 -22.98 8.72
N ASN A 499 -17.73 -21.91 8.86
CA ASN A 499 -17.86 -20.97 9.99
C ASN A 499 -19.27 -20.36 10.07
N LEU A 500 -19.92 -20.06 8.93
CA LEU A 500 -21.29 -19.56 8.88
C LEU A 500 -22.32 -20.61 9.30
N LEU A 501 -21.99 -21.89 9.18
CA LEU A 501 -22.89 -23.00 9.46
C LEU A 501 -22.75 -23.57 10.87
N TYR A 502 -21.77 -23.14 11.67
CA TYR A 502 -21.68 -23.57 13.07
C TYR A 502 -22.79 -22.98 13.92
N LYS A 503 -23.40 -23.79 14.81
CA LYS A 503 -24.43 -23.36 15.75
C LYS A 503 -23.95 -22.28 16.70
N SER A 504 -22.69 -22.37 17.14
CA SER A 504 -22.06 -21.35 18.00
C SER A 504 -21.96 -19.98 17.30
N THR A 505 -21.60 -19.97 16.02
CA THR A 505 -21.53 -18.75 15.21
C THR A 505 -22.93 -18.18 14.96
N ALA A 506 -23.91 -19.05 14.67
CA ALA A 506 -25.30 -18.64 14.49
C ALA A 506 -25.85 -17.94 15.74
N GLN A 507 -25.53 -18.46 16.94
CA GLN A 507 -25.93 -17.81 18.20
C GLN A 507 -25.31 -16.41 18.35
N LEU A 508 -24.02 -16.26 18.02
CA LEU A 508 -23.36 -14.94 18.01
C LEU A 508 -24.04 -13.96 17.04
N PHE A 509 -24.51 -14.45 15.89
CA PHE A 509 -25.22 -13.61 14.91
C PHE A 509 -26.60 -13.18 15.42
N VAL A 510 -27.32 -14.09 16.08
CA VAL A 510 -28.60 -13.76 16.72
C VAL A 510 -28.43 -12.58 17.67
N ASP A 511 -27.46 -12.67 18.55
CA ASP A 511 -27.19 -11.64 19.56
C ASP A 511 -26.73 -10.32 18.92
N LYS A 512 -25.80 -10.40 17.94
CA LYS A 512 -25.17 -9.24 17.31
C LYS A 512 -26.12 -8.50 16.35
N TYR A 513 -26.82 -9.24 15.49
CA TYR A 513 -27.60 -8.68 14.38
C TYR A 513 -29.10 -8.68 14.66
N LYS A 514 -29.51 -9.01 15.90
CA LYS A 514 -30.91 -8.96 16.35
C LYS A 514 -31.83 -9.82 15.49
N PHE A 515 -31.46 -11.07 15.23
CA PHE A 515 -32.39 -12.07 14.74
C PHE A 515 -33.31 -12.50 15.90
N ASP A 516 -34.54 -12.90 15.60
CA ASP A 516 -35.47 -13.34 16.62
C ASP A 516 -34.99 -14.62 17.34
N ASN A 517 -34.38 -15.52 16.56
CA ASN A 517 -33.80 -16.76 17.06
C ASN A 517 -32.86 -17.41 16.01
N VAL A 518 -32.23 -18.52 16.34
CA VAL A 518 -31.35 -19.29 15.43
C VAL A 518 -32.14 -19.85 14.24
N GLU A 519 -33.45 -20.13 14.41
CA GLU A 519 -34.28 -20.66 13.35
C GLU A 519 -34.54 -19.63 12.24
N GLU A 520 -34.68 -18.36 12.56
CA GLU A 520 -34.78 -17.26 11.56
C GLU A 520 -33.50 -17.22 10.71
N TYR A 521 -32.34 -17.28 11.35
CA TYR A 521 -31.06 -17.33 10.66
C TYR A 521 -30.96 -18.58 9.76
N LEU A 522 -31.29 -19.74 10.28
CA LEU A 522 -31.29 -21.01 9.55
C LEU A 522 -32.19 -20.95 8.31
N ASN A 523 -33.39 -20.38 8.42
CA ASN A 523 -34.30 -20.24 7.30
C ASN A 523 -33.77 -19.33 6.20
N ILE A 524 -33.02 -18.28 6.56
CA ILE A 524 -32.31 -17.44 5.59
C ILE A 524 -31.23 -18.24 4.86
N VAL A 525 -30.43 -18.99 5.58
CA VAL A 525 -29.38 -19.83 4.98
C VAL A 525 -29.99 -20.91 4.08
N LYS A 526 -31.07 -21.58 4.51
CA LYS A 526 -31.82 -22.55 3.71
C LYS A 526 -32.28 -21.95 2.38
N LYS A 527 -32.85 -20.76 2.43
CA LYS A 527 -33.27 -20.04 1.22
C LYS A 527 -32.09 -19.71 0.30
N ILE A 528 -30.98 -19.24 0.85
CA ILE A 528 -29.78 -18.94 0.07
C ILE A 528 -29.24 -20.18 -0.62
N ILE A 529 -29.20 -21.33 0.07
CA ILE A 529 -28.79 -22.61 -0.54
C ILE A 529 -29.71 -22.97 -1.70
N GLN A 530 -31.03 -22.89 -1.52
CA GLN A 530 -32.00 -23.20 -2.57
C GLN A 530 -31.85 -22.30 -3.80
N ASP A 531 -31.54 -21.00 -3.60
CA ASP A 531 -31.34 -20.02 -4.66
C ASP A 531 -29.97 -20.18 -5.37
N ASN A 532 -29.05 -21.02 -4.86
CA ASN A 532 -27.69 -21.19 -5.35
C ASN A 532 -27.31 -22.68 -5.52
N PRO A 533 -27.98 -23.42 -6.43
CA PRO A 533 -27.75 -24.85 -6.62
C PRO A 533 -26.32 -25.21 -7.03
N GLN A 534 -25.54 -24.27 -7.53
CA GLN A 534 -24.11 -24.45 -7.86
C GLN A 534 -23.24 -24.75 -6.62
N CYS A 535 -23.75 -24.56 -5.40
CA CYS A 535 -23.02 -24.89 -4.16
C CYS A 535 -23.00 -26.40 -3.82
N HIS A 536 -23.47 -27.26 -4.74
CA HIS A 536 -23.57 -28.71 -4.52
C HIS A 536 -22.25 -29.39 -4.14
N SER A 537 -21.13 -28.95 -4.73
CA SER A 537 -19.81 -29.49 -4.41
C SER A 537 -19.42 -29.23 -2.94
N LEU A 538 -19.76 -28.06 -2.44
CA LEU A 538 -19.59 -27.70 -1.04
C LEU A 538 -20.45 -28.58 -0.12
N LEU A 539 -21.74 -28.76 -0.46
CA LEU A 539 -22.65 -29.59 0.31
C LEU A 539 -22.18 -31.06 0.32
N SER A 540 -21.64 -31.55 -0.79
CA SER A 540 -21.04 -32.89 -0.87
C SER A 540 -19.84 -33.02 0.11
N THR A 541 -18.97 -32.03 0.17
CA THR A 541 -17.85 -32.02 1.13
C THR A 541 -18.34 -32.02 2.58
N LEU A 542 -19.36 -31.21 2.89
CA LEU A 542 -19.98 -31.21 4.22
C LEU A 542 -20.58 -32.56 4.59
N ILE A 543 -21.20 -33.27 3.65
CA ILE A 543 -21.74 -34.58 3.86
C ILE A 543 -20.63 -35.59 4.18
N ILE A 544 -19.55 -35.57 3.41
CA ILE A 544 -18.39 -36.44 3.63
C ILE A 544 -17.81 -36.21 5.04
N ASN A 545 -17.58 -34.98 5.41
CA ASN A 545 -17.04 -34.65 6.73
C ASN A 545 -17.98 -35.08 7.87
N HIS A 546 -19.31 -35.03 7.63
CA HIS A 546 -20.27 -35.61 8.57
C HIS A 546 -20.13 -37.12 8.72
N CYS A 547 -19.85 -37.78 7.62
CA CYS A 547 -19.70 -39.25 7.58
C CYS A 547 -18.38 -39.72 8.21
N ASP A 548 -17.31 -38.93 8.01
CA ASP A 548 -15.99 -39.22 8.57
C ASP A 548 -15.87 -38.86 10.09
N GLY A 549 -16.96 -38.39 10.69
CA GLY A 549 -17.01 -38.06 12.12
C GLY A 549 -16.25 -36.81 12.53
N GLU A 550 -15.85 -35.96 11.56
CA GLU A 550 -15.19 -34.67 11.84
C GLU A 550 -16.10 -33.71 12.63
N PHE A 551 -17.43 -33.84 12.43
CA PHE A 551 -18.40 -33.05 13.18
C PHE A 551 -19.02 -33.87 14.31
N ARG A 552 -19.00 -33.31 15.54
CA ARG A 552 -19.80 -33.84 16.62
C ARG A 552 -21.29 -33.63 16.31
N GLU A 553 -22.15 -34.55 16.70
CA GLU A 553 -23.60 -34.38 16.59
C GLU A 553 -24.01 -33.00 17.14
N ASN A 554 -24.81 -32.27 16.38
CA ASN A 554 -25.26 -30.92 16.71
C ASN A 554 -24.25 -29.76 16.63
N GLN A 555 -23.08 -29.94 16.05
CA GLN A 555 -22.12 -28.83 15.93
C GLN A 555 -22.47 -27.86 14.78
N ILE A 556 -23.04 -28.33 13.69
CA ILE A 556 -23.49 -27.52 12.56
C ILE A 556 -25.03 -27.38 12.53
N LEU A 557 -25.51 -26.35 11.79
CA LEU A 557 -26.92 -26.01 11.67
C LEU A 557 -27.77 -27.06 10.97
N PHE A 558 -27.17 -27.82 10.04
CA PHE A 558 -27.84 -28.80 9.20
C PHE A 558 -27.61 -30.21 9.66
N SER A 559 -28.66 -31.04 9.62
CA SER A 559 -28.49 -32.48 9.71
C SER A 559 -27.92 -33.04 8.41
N LYS A 560 -27.31 -34.24 8.49
CA LYS A 560 -26.85 -34.98 7.33
C LYS A 560 -27.95 -35.22 6.31
N GLU A 561 -29.14 -35.57 6.78
CA GLU A 561 -30.32 -35.84 5.94
C GLU A 561 -30.75 -34.57 5.18
N GLU A 562 -30.75 -33.38 5.80
CA GLU A 562 -31.07 -32.16 5.10
C GLU A 562 -30.06 -31.83 4.01
N LEU A 563 -28.76 -31.99 4.24
CA LEU A 563 -27.71 -31.77 3.25
C LEU A 563 -27.82 -32.78 2.08
N LEU A 564 -28.10 -34.04 2.38
CA LEU A 564 -28.34 -35.06 1.36
C LEU A 564 -29.54 -34.72 0.47
N ASN A 565 -30.64 -34.25 1.08
CA ASN A 565 -31.85 -33.90 0.33
C ASN A 565 -31.62 -32.67 -0.59
N TYR A 566 -30.86 -31.68 -0.16
CA TYR A 566 -30.48 -30.55 -1.03
C TYR A 566 -29.66 -31.04 -2.22
N ASN A 567 -28.62 -31.83 -1.99
CA ASN A 567 -27.78 -32.35 -3.06
C ASN A 567 -28.55 -33.23 -4.03
N LYS A 568 -29.41 -34.07 -3.54
CA LYS A 568 -30.30 -34.89 -4.37
C LYS A 568 -31.20 -34.02 -5.26
N THR A 569 -31.82 -33.01 -4.67
CA THR A 569 -32.70 -32.08 -5.41
C THR A 569 -31.94 -31.34 -6.51
N PHE A 570 -30.74 -30.83 -6.22
CA PHE A 570 -29.93 -30.14 -7.20
C PHE A 570 -29.40 -31.03 -8.29
N PHE A 571 -29.00 -32.26 -7.96
CA PHE A 571 -28.57 -33.27 -8.93
C PHE A 571 -29.71 -33.63 -9.90
N LEU A 572 -30.90 -33.90 -9.38
CA LEU A 572 -32.06 -34.21 -10.21
C LEU A 572 -32.46 -33.03 -11.11
N ALA A 573 -32.42 -31.81 -10.60
CA ALA A 573 -32.70 -30.62 -11.38
C ALA A 573 -31.63 -30.39 -12.48
N HIS A 574 -30.38 -30.69 -12.22
CA HIS A 574 -29.30 -30.59 -13.20
C HIS A 574 -29.48 -31.65 -14.31
N LEU A 575 -29.70 -32.91 -13.93
CA LEU A 575 -29.95 -34.02 -14.88
C LEU A 575 -31.14 -33.75 -15.78
N ASN A 576 -32.21 -33.21 -15.25
CA ASN A 576 -33.39 -32.85 -16.04
C ASN A 576 -33.11 -31.76 -17.07
N LYS A 577 -32.17 -30.84 -16.77
CA LYS A 577 -31.83 -29.72 -17.63
C LYS A 577 -30.72 -30.02 -18.64
N ASN A 578 -29.69 -30.74 -18.20
CA ASN A 578 -28.43 -30.93 -18.95
C ASN A 578 -27.99 -32.39 -18.82
N ARG A 579 -28.53 -33.33 -19.49
CA ARG A 579 -28.23 -34.76 -19.34
C ARG A 579 -26.76 -35.22 -19.47
N ASN A 580 -25.81 -34.25 -19.42
CA ASN A 580 -24.36 -34.51 -19.46
C ASN A 580 -23.77 -34.31 -18.08
N ILE A 581 -23.19 -35.33 -17.48
CA ILE A 581 -22.45 -35.29 -16.22
C ILE A 581 -20.97 -35.30 -16.55
N ASP A 582 -20.26 -34.20 -16.24
CA ASP A 582 -18.80 -34.09 -16.35
C ASP A 582 -18.08 -34.56 -15.06
N GLU A 583 -16.74 -34.44 -15.02
CA GLU A 583 -15.97 -34.82 -13.84
C GLU A 583 -16.39 -34.05 -12.58
N SER A 584 -16.81 -32.79 -12.74
CA SER A 584 -17.28 -31.97 -11.60
C SER A 584 -18.61 -32.48 -11.06
N HIS A 585 -19.43 -33.09 -11.92
CA HIS A 585 -20.70 -33.73 -11.55
C HIS A 585 -20.53 -35.16 -11.02
N MET A 586 -19.37 -35.79 -11.19
CA MET A 586 -19.05 -37.08 -10.54
C MET A 586 -19.02 -36.91 -9.00
N SER A 587 -18.66 -35.75 -8.49
CA SER A 587 -18.80 -35.41 -7.06
C SER A 587 -20.28 -35.42 -6.64
N MET A 588 -21.23 -35.13 -7.56
CA MET A 588 -22.65 -35.23 -7.30
C MET A 588 -23.13 -36.70 -7.17
N LEU A 589 -22.44 -37.68 -7.74
CA LEU A 589 -22.72 -39.07 -7.47
C LEU A 589 -22.53 -39.41 -5.99
N TYR A 590 -21.52 -38.82 -5.36
CA TYR A 590 -21.34 -38.93 -3.91
C TYR A 590 -22.45 -38.22 -3.14
N SER A 591 -23.07 -37.23 -3.73
CA SER A 591 -24.17 -36.47 -3.13
C SER A 591 -25.53 -37.13 -3.29
N CYS A 592 -25.63 -38.19 -4.10
CA CYS A 592 -26.82 -39.03 -4.22
C CYS A 592 -26.85 -40.20 -3.21
N ILE A 593 -26.09 -40.08 -2.14
CA ILE A 593 -26.00 -41.09 -1.09
C ILE A 593 -27.28 -41.11 -0.26
N ASP A 594 -28.00 -42.22 -0.35
CA ASP A 594 -29.23 -42.43 0.44
C ASP A 594 -28.90 -42.86 1.88
N ASN A 595 -27.82 -43.64 2.06
CA ASN A 595 -27.34 -44.07 3.37
C ASN A 595 -25.83 -44.33 3.37
N LEU A 596 -25.13 -43.82 4.35
CA LEU A 596 -23.75 -44.20 4.67
C LEU A 596 -23.79 -45.02 5.95
N GLU A 597 -23.52 -46.30 5.84
CA GLU A 597 -23.30 -47.12 7.04
C GLU A 597 -21.98 -46.70 7.69
N PRO A 598 -21.99 -46.25 8.95
CA PRO A 598 -20.80 -45.67 9.62
C PRO A 598 -19.58 -46.60 9.64
N ASP A 599 -19.81 -47.91 9.71
CA ASP A 599 -18.76 -48.88 9.90
C ASP A 599 -18.25 -49.53 8.61
N SER A 600 -18.98 -49.40 7.47
CA SER A 600 -18.63 -50.10 6.23
C SER A 600 -18.15 -49.21 5.10
N ARG A 601 -18.21 -47.90 5.24
CA ARG A 601 -18.00 -46.92 4.16
C ARG A 601 -18.76 -47.28 2.86
N LYS A 602 -19.82 -48.05 2.99
CA LYS A 602 -20.63 -48.52 1.86
C LYS A 602 -21.59 -47.40 1.45
N ILE A 603 -21.37 -46.87 0.28
CA ILE A 603 -22.18 -45.80 -0.29
C ILE A 603 -23.37 -46.42 -1.00
N ILE A 604 -24.59 -46.17 -0.56
CA ILE A 604 -25.83 -46.63 -1.19
C ILE A 604 -26.45 -45.42 -1.93
N LEU A 605 -26.56 -45.55 -3.26
CA LEU A 605 -27.18 -44.52 -4.08
C LEU A 605 -28.71 -44.61 -4.03
N ASP A 606 -29.37 -43.45 -4.06
CA ASP A 606 -30.81 -43.37 -4.22
C ASP A 606 -31.27 -44.04 -5.54
N LYS A 607 -32.28 -44.87 -5.47
CA LYS A 607 -32.79 -45.64 -6.64
C LYS A 607 -33.29 -44.74 -7.77
N THR A 608 -33.87 -43.58 -7.45
CA THR A 608 -34.35 -42.62 -8.44
C THR A 608 -33.18 -41.98 -9.18
N CYS A 609 -32.12 -41.58 -8.45
CA CYS A 609 -30.89 -41.06 -9.04
C CYS A 609 -30.21 -42.13 -9.94
N CYS A 610 -30.13 -43.37 -9.47
CA CYS A 610 -29.58 -44.48 -10.27
C CYS A 610 -30.34 -44.69 -11.59
N SER A 611 -31.67 -44.65 -11.57
CA SER A 611 -32.48 -44.77 -12.78
C SER A 611 -32.23 -43.66 -13.78
N MET A 612 -32.20 -42.44 -13.32
CA MET A 612 -31.99 -41.26 -14.19
C MET A 612 -30.55 -41.18 -14.73
N ILE A 613 -29.57 -41.55 -13.94
CA ILE A 613 -28.17 -41.62 -14.38
C ILE A 613 -28.06 -42.71 -15.47
N LYS A 614 -28.68 -43.89 -15.26
CA LYS A 614 -28.70 -44.97 -16.23
C LYS A 614 -29.32 -44.56 -17.56
N GLU A 615 -30.44 -43.83 -17.52
CA GLU A 615 -31.08 -43.29 -18.73
C GLU A 615 -30.17 -42.32 -19.46
N ALA A 616 -29.53 -41.37 -18.73
CA ALA A 616 -28.59 -40.40 -19.30
C ALA A 616 -27.37 -41.10 -19.96
N ILE A 617 -26.85 -42.15 -19.33
CA ILE A 617 -25.75 -42.97 -19.89
C ILE A 617 -26.18 -43.68 -21.17
N ILE A 618 -27.40 -44.24 -21.19
CA ILE A 618 -27.94 -44.95 -22.38
C ILE A 618 -28.18 -43.96 -23.53
N GLU A 619 -28.62 -42.74 -23.25
CA GLU A 619 -28.85 -41.71 -24.27
C GLU A 619 -27.55 -41.15 -24.87
N ASN A 620 -26.48 -41.03 -24.08
CA ASN A 620 -25.20 -40.52 -24.58
C ASN A 620 -24.00 -41.35 -24.09
N PRO A 621 -23.91 -42.63 -24.55
CA PRO A 621 -22.90 -43.55 -24.05
C PRO A 621 -21.46 -43.09 -24.33
N ASN A 622 -21.23 -42.40 -25.47
CA ASN A 622 -19.90 -41.90 -25.84
C ASN A 622 -19.35 -40.90 -24.85
N TYR A 623 -20.19 -39.99 -24.35
CA TYR A 623 -19.80 -39.01 -23.37
C TYR A 623 -19.39 -39.68 -22.05
N TYR A 624 -20.19 -40.62 -21.58
CA TYR A 624 -19.98 -41.25 -20.29
C TYR A 624 -18.87 -42.31 -20.30
N ILE A 625 -18.73 -43.10 -21.37
CA ILE A 625 -17.68 -44.11 -21.45
C ILE A 625 -16.29 -43.48 -21.38
N ASN A 626 -16.12 -42.27 -21.93
CA ASN A 626 -14.86 -41.52 -21.78
C ASN A 626 -14.54 -41.16 -20.34
N SER A 627 -15.57 -40.92 -19.54
CA SER A 627 -15.44 -40.59 -18.13
C SER A 627 -15.22 -41.81 -17.24
N PHE A 628 -15.40 -43.02 -17.77
CA PHE A 628 -15.34 -44.27 -17.00
C PHE A 628 -13.96 -44.85 -16.85
N VAL A 629 -13.00 -44.41 -17.65
CA VAL A 629 -11.66 -44.97 -17.65
C VAL A 629 -10.59 -43.89 -17.60
N ARG A 630 -9.75 -43.95 -16.62
CA ARG A 630 -8.53 -43.13 -16.54
C ARG A 630 -7.33 -44.00 -16.26
N LEU A 631 -6.14 -43.48 -16.55
CA LEU A 631 -4.91 -44.05 -16.05
C LEU A 631 -4.75 -43.64 -14.58
N GLY A 632 -4.93 -44.58 -13.68
CA GLY A 632 -4.73 -44.39 -12.24
C GLY A 632 -3.58 -45.26 -11.74
N GLY A 633 -3.20 -45.04 -10.47
CA GLY A 633 -2.16 -45.79 -9.78
C GLY A 633 -0.90 -44.99 -9.52
N ALA A 634 -0.03 -45.51 -8.63
CA ALA A 634 1.25 -44.89 -8.35
C ALA A 634 2.08 -44.81 -9.64
N SER A 635 2.88 -43.76 -9.79
CA SER A 635 3.74 -43.52 -10.97
C SER A 635 4.70 -44.66 -11.31
N SER A 636 4.84 -45.64 -10.42
CA SER A 636 5.63 -46.84 -10.60
C SER A 636 4.89 -47.99 -11.31
N ASN A 637 3.55 -47.97 -11.32
CA ASN A 637 2.76 -49.04 -11.93
C ASN A 637 1.39 -48.48 -12.39
N PRO A 638 1.34 -47.77 -13.55
CA PRO A 638 0.10 -47.20 -14.05
C PRO A 638 -0.84 -48.35 -14.47
N LYS A 639 -2.04 -48.39 -13.89
CA LYS A 639 -3.10 -49.30 -14.26
C LYS A 639 -4.28 -48.51 -14.82
N TYR A 640 -4.99 -49.05 -15.80
CA TYR A 640 -6.29 -48.50 -16.18
C TYR A 640 -7.29 -48.89 -15.09
N VAL A 641 -7.84 -47.87 -14.42
CA VAL A 641 -8.86 -48.05 -13.38
C VAL A 641 -10.14 -47.39 -13.84
N PRO A 642 -11.29 -47.99 -13.60
CA PRO A 642 -12.56 -47.31 -13.75
C PRO A 642 -12.54 -46.03 -12.90
N ILE A 643 -12.89 -44.88 -13.47
CA ILE A 643 -13.06 -43.69 -12.68
C ILE A 643 -14.27 -43.86 -11.81
N ALA A 644 -14.12 -43.45 -10.58
CA ALA A 644 -15.12 -43.48 -9.55
C ALA A 644 -15.76 -44.86 -9.37
N CYS A 645 -15.34 -45.44 -8.37
CA CYS A 645 -16.03 -46.41 -7.52
C CYS A 645 -16.92 -47.32 -8.29
N GLU A 646 -16.35 -48.41 -8.69
CA GLU A 646 -17.06 -49.56 -9.20
C GLU A 646 -18.39 -49.85 -8.46
N PRO A 647 -18.49 -49.72 -7.12
CA PRO A 647 -19.77 -49.87 -6.43
C PRO A 647 -20.90 -49.01 -7.00
N PHE A 648 -20.63 -47.84 -7.54
CA PHE A 648 -21.63 -46.98 -8.20
C PHE A 648 -22.13 -47.58 -9.50
N TRP A 649 -21.26 -48.14 -10.35
CA TRP A 649 -21.65 -48.75 -11.61
C TRP A 649 -22.51 -49.97 -11.38
N ILE A 650 -22.18 -50.78 -10.38
CA ILE A 650 -22.97 -51.92 -9.98
C ILE A 650 -24.36 -51.50 -9.52
N GLN A 651 -24.49 -50.46 -8.76
CA GLN A 651 -25.75 -49.92 -8.30
C GLN A 651 -26.59 -49.34 -9.47
N ILE A 652 -25.97 -48.56 -10.35
CA ILE A 652 -26.63 -47.95 -11.51
C ILE A 652 -27.14 -49.01 -12.48
N PHE A 653 -26.35 -50.07 -12.72
CA PHE A 653 -26.71 -51.16 -13.66
C PHE A 653 -27.24 -52.42 -12.99
N ASN A 654 -27.45 -52.40 -11.67
CA ASN A 654 -27.93 -53.47 -10.82
C ASN A 654 -27.02 -54.70 -10.73
N SER A 655 -25.94 -54.78 -11.52
CA SER A 655 -24.93 -55.83 -11.42
C SER A 655 -23.73 -55.56 -12.32
N SER A 656 -22.57 -56.12 -11.99
CA SER A 656 -21.38 -56.09 -12.85
C SER A 656 -21.65 -56.70 -14.22
N LYS A 657 -22.48 -57.74 -14.29
CA LYS A 657 -22.84 -58.39 -15.55
C LYS A 657 -23.67 -57.48 -16.45
N SER A 658 -24.62 -56.75 -15.90
CA SER A 658 -25.43 -55.78 -16.66
C SER A 658 -24.59 -54.60 -17.16
N PHE A 659 -23.66 -54.12 -16.35
CA PHE A 659 -22.71 -53.11 -16.74
C PHE A 659 -21.79 -53.61 -17.88
N SER A 660 -21.22 -54.80 -17.72
CA SER A 660 -20.38 -55.41 -18.74
C SER A 660 -21.13 -55.62 -20.06
N HIS A 661 -22.40 -56.04 -19.99
CA HIS A 661 -23.24 -56.20 -21.18
C HIS A 661 -23.50 -54.88 -21.89
N PHE A 662 -23.82 -53.84 -21.14
CA PHE A 662 -23.97 -52.47 -21.69
C PHE A 662 -22.71 -51.99 -22.39
N VAL A 663 -21.59 -52.09 -21.74
CA VAL A 663 -20.29 -51.70 -22.29
C VAL A 663 -19.98 -52.52 -23.56
N TYR A 664 -20.29 -53.82 -23.58
CA TYR A 664 -20.10 -54.69 -24.76
C TYR A 664 -21.03 -54.32 -25.93
N SER A 665 -22.27 -53.93 -25.66
CA SER A 665 -23.23 -53.52 -26.69
C SER A 665 -22.78 -52.25 -27.40
N GLU A 666 -22.22 -51.30 -26.69
CA GLU A 666 -21.75 -50.04 -27.24
C GLU A 666 -20.51 -50.16 -28.13
N LYS A 667 -19.75 -51.27 -28.02
CA LYS A 667 -18.61 -51.55 -28.89
C LYS A 667 -19.01 -51.61 -30.38
N ASN A 668 -20.21 -52.04 -30.68
CA ASN A 668 -20.69 -52.21 -32.05
C ASN A 668 -21.31 -50.91 -32.60
N ASN A 669 -21.36 -49.86 -31.82
CA ASN A 669 -21.88 -48.55 -32.24
C ASN A 669 -20.83 -47.82 -33.08
N ALA A 670 -21.09 -47.57 -34.35
CA ALA A 670 -20.15 -46.99 -35.32
C ALA A 670 -19.67 -45.55 -34.96
N VAL A 671 -20.29 -44.93 -33.96
CA VAL A 671 -20.02 -43.56 -33.51
C VAL A 671 -18.88 -43.49 -32.46
N THR A 672 -18.50 -44.63 -31.85
CA THR A 672 -17.45 -44.67 -30.80
C THR A 672 -16.04 -44.69 -31.40
N ASN A 673 -15.55 -43.54 -31.79
CA ASN A 673 -14.20 -43.39 -32.39
C ASN A 673 -13.14 -42.84 -31.46
N ILE A 674 -13.38 -42.83 -30.16
CA ILE A 674 -12.49 -42.20 -29.17
C ILE A 674 -11.49 -43.22 -28.63
N GLU A 675 -10.22 -42.85 -28.54
CA GLU A 675 -9.11 -43.77 -28.27
C GLU A 675 -9.12 -44.39 -26.88
N CYS A 676 -9.59 -43.66 -25.87
CA CYS A 676 -9.79 -44.20 -24.51
C CYS A 676 -10.87 -45.31 -24.51
N VAL A 677 -11.92 -45.16 -25.31
CA VAL A 677 -12.95 -46.22 -25.51
C VAL A 677 -12.37 -47.41 -26.20
N LYS A 678 -11.52 -47.26 -27.23
CA LYS A 678 -10.82 -48.37 -27.89
C LYS A 678 -9.89 -49.11 -26.92
N ASN A 679 -9.22 -48.39 -26.02
CA ASN A 679 -8.37 -49.01 -25.02
C ASN A 679 -9.18 -49.72 -23.94
N PHE A 680 -10.28 -49.14 -23.49
CA PHE A 680 -11.23 -49.76 -22.58
C PHE A 680 -11.81 -51.02 -23.16
N TRP A 681 -12.21 -50.99 -24.46
CA TRP A 681 -12.72 -52.16 -25.20
C TRP A 681 -11.70 -53.27 -25.37
N LYS A 682 -10.44 -52.94 -25.62
CA LYS A 682 -9.36 -53.94 -25.67
C LYS A 682 -9.23 -54.69 -24.36
N ILE A 683 -9.39 -53.98 -23.27
CA ILE A 683 -9.32 -54.55 -21.93
C ILE A 683 -10.55 -55.37 -21.62
N TYR A 684 -11.75 -54.89 -21.92
CA TYR A 684 -13.03 -55.56 -21.63
C TYR A 684 -13.32 -56.76 -22.53
N LYS A 685 -12.87 -56.72 -23.78
CA LYS A 685 -13.11 -57.77 -24.78
C LYS A 685 -12.55 -59.14 -24.40
N HIS A 686 -11.56 -59.18 -23.55
CA HIS A 686 -10.86 -60.45 -23.25
C HIS A 686 -11.40 -61.19 -22.02
N ASN A 687 -12.47 -60.70 -21.38
CA ASN A 687 -13.01 -61.24 -20.12
C ASN A 687 -11.98 -61.45 -19.02
N ASP A 688 -10.92 -60.62 -19.05
CA ASP A 688 -9.73 -60.81 -18.25
C ASP A 688 -9.77 -59.94 -16.98
N PHE A 689 -10.92 -59.32 -16.72
CA PHE A 689 -11.15 -58.54 -15.50
C PHE A 689 -11.89 -59.35 -14.48
N LYS A 690 -11.30 -59.51 -13.35
CA LYS A 690 -12.00 -59.82 -12.13
C LYS A 690 -12.13 -58.51 -11.37
N ILE A 691 -13.37 -58.05 -11.26
CA ILE A 691 -13.67 -56.93 -10.37
C ILE A 691 -13.57 -57.49 -8.96
N ILE A 692 -12.53 -57.06 -8.26
CA ILE A 692 -12.39 -57.42 -6.86
C ILE A 692 -13.20 -56.37 -6.08
N GLU A 693 -14.32 -56.80 -5.51
CA GLU A 693 -15.01 -56.02 -4.49
C GLU A 693 -14.06 -55.97 -3.28
N SER A 694 -13.24 -54.90 -3.19
CA SER A 694 -12.47 -54.64 -1.98
C SER A 694 -13.38 -53.95 -0.99
N GLU A 695 -13.71 -54.64 0.06
CA GLU A 695 -14.29 -53.98 1.26
C GLU A 695 -13.35 -52.84 1.69
N GLY A 696 -13.75 -51.62 1.50
CA GLY A 696 -13.21 -50.48 2.19
C GLY A 696 -12.08 -49.70 1.56
N ASP A 697 -11.58 -49.98 0.36
CA ASP A 697 -10.55 -49.20 -0.27
C ASP A 697 -11.00 -48.59 -1.61
N TRP A 698 -10.73 -47.27 -1.80
CA TRP A 698 -11.11 -46.49 -2.98
C TRP A 698 -10.36 -46.87 -4.26
N ASN A 699 -9.53 -47.93 -4.19
CA ASN A 699 -8.78 -48.49 -5.32
C ASN A 699 -9.28 -49.87 -5.63
N ALA A 700 -10.32 -49.99 -6.46
CA ALA A 700 -10.66 -51.27 -7.06
C ALA A 700 -9.46 -51.74 -7.90
N GLU A 701 -8.76 -52.76 -7.44
CA GLU A 701 -7.70 -53.38 -8.22
C GLU A 701 -8.35 -54.28 -9.27
N ILE A 702 -8.07 -53.98 -10.54
CA ILE A 702 -8.45 -54.83 -11.64
C ILE A 702 -7.37 -55.89 -11.80
N GLU A 703 -7.69 -57.14 -11.43
CA GLU A 703 -6.78 -58.27 -11.62
C GLU A 703 -6.86 -58.74 -13.08
N ILE A 704 -5.76 -58.64 -13.78
CA ILE A 704 -5.66 -58.99 -15.18
C ILE A 704 -5.23 -60.45 -15.28
N LYS A 705 -6.08 -61.32 -15.89
CA LYS A 705 -5.70 -62.71 -16.11
C LYS A 705 -4.64 -62.85 -17.22
N ASP A 706 -3.91 -63.97 -17.20
CA ASP A 706 -2.66 -64.28 -17.94
C ASP A 706 -2.66 -64.09 -19.47
N ASN A 707 -3.76 -63.76 -20.12
CA ASN A 707 -3.88 -63.67 -21.57
C ASN A 707 -3.66 -62.27 -22.17
N LEU A 708 -3.24 -61.28 -21.39
CA LEU A 708 -3.09 -59.88 -21.79
C LEU A 708 -1.67 -59.50 -22.24
N LYS A 709 -1.02 -60.35 -23.03
CA LYS A 709 0.34 -60.05 -23.57
C LYS A 709 0.45 -58.69 -24.26
N GLY A 710 -0.63 -58.21 -24.89
CA GLY A 710 -0.65 -56.88 -25.55
C GLY A 710 -0.62 -55.70 -24.59
N LEU A 711 -1.38 -55.78 -23.48
CA LEU A 711 -1.43 -54.74 -22.47
C LEU A 711 -0.15 -54.72 -21.63
N ILE A 712 0.38 -55.89 -21.29
CA ILE A 712 1.66 -56.04 -20.62
C ILE A 712 2.77 -55.43 -21.48
N THR A 713 2.72 -55.63 -22.78
CA THR A 713 3.70 -55.03 -23.73
C THR A 713 3.56 -53.52 -23.76
N LEU A 714 2.34 -52.98 -23.78
CA LEU A 714 2.08 -51.52 -23.73
C LEU A 714 2.59 -50.89 -22.43
N LEU A 715 2.24 -51.50 -21.30
CA LEU A 715 2.70 -51.08 -19.98
C LEU A 715 4.21 -51.15 -19.83
N ASN A 716 4.84 -52.19 -20.38
CA ASN A 716 6.29 -52.33 -20.40
C ASN A 716 6.96 -51.25 -21.27
N ASN A 717 6.36 -50.87 -22.39
CA ASN A 717 6.86 -49.80 -23.24
C ASN A 717 6.76 -48.43 -22.55
N ILE A 718 5.61 -48.15 -21.92
CA ILE A 718 5.45 -46.93 -21.11
C ILE A 718 6.46 -46.90 -19.96
N LYS A 719 6.67 -48.05 -19.30
CA LYS A 719 7.68 -48.16 -18.24
C LYS A 719 9.09 -47.86 -18.74
N LYS A 720 9.47 -48.38 -19.92
CA LYS A 720 10.78 -48.10 -20.55
C LYS A 720 10.97 -46.60 -20.83
N VAL A 721 9.98 -45.94 -21.39
CA VAL A 721 10.04 -44.51 -21.67
C VAL A 721 10.19 -43.71 -20.36
N ARG A 722 9.43 -44.09 -19.34
CA ARG A 722 9.51 -43.48 -18.00
C ARG A 722 10.92 -43.67 -17.39
N ASP A 723 11.44 -44.88 -17.40
CA ASP A 723 12.76 -45.18 -16.81
C ASP A 723 13.88 -44.46 -17.56
N ARG A 724 13.75 -44.32 -18.90
CA ARG A 724 14.64 -43.46 -19.72
C ARG A 724 14.54 -42.00 -19.30
N PHE A 725 13.36 -41.46 -19.13
CA PHE A 725 13.14 -40.09 -18.67
C PHE A 725 13.80 -39.84 -17.30
N TYR A 726 13.62 -40.73 -16.33
CA TYR A 726 14.26 -40.63 -15.03
C TYR A 726 15.78 -40.69 -15.13
N THR A 727 16.33 -41.49 -16.00
CA THR A 727 17.78 -41.56 -16.26
C THR A 727 18.30 -40.24 -16.84
N ILE A 728 17.58 -39.65 -17.81
CA ILE A 728 17.90 -38.36 -18.40
C ILE A 728 17.83 -37.25 -17.35
N LYS A 729 16.79 -37.25 -16.52
CA LYS A 729 16.61 -36.28 -15.42
C LYS A 729 17.77 -36.38 -14.41
N LYS A 730 18.17 -37.59 -14.03
CA LYS A 730 19.30 -37.81 -13.11
C LYS A 730 20.62 -37.31 -13.70
N LYS A 731 20.88 -37.56 -15.00
CA LYS A 731 22.08 -37.04 -15.70
C LYS A 731 22.09 -35.52 -15.76
N TYR A 732 20.95 -34.88 -15.92
CA TYR A 732 20.85 -33.42 -15.88
C TYR A 732 21.09 -32.88 -14.47
N GLN A 733 20.52 -33.50 -13.45
CA GLN A 733 20.74 -33.12 -12.03
C GLN A 733 22.22 -33.28 -11.63
N ASN A 734 22.88 -34.34 -12.13
CA ASN A 734 24.32 -34.57 -11.91
C ASN A 734 25.22 -33.68 -12.78
N LYS A 735 24.66 -32.76 -13.57
CA LYS A 735 25.40 -31.90 -14.54
C LYS A 735 26.17 -32.67 -15.64
N GLU A 736 25.83 -33.92 -15.90
CA GLU A 736 26.39 -34.73 -16.94
C GLU A 736 25.96 -34.32 -18.36
N ILE A 737 24.77 -33.67 -18.44
CA ILE A 737 24.21 -33.12 -19.68
C ILE A 737 23.77 -31.67 -19.46
N ASN A 738 23.85 -30.84 -20.51
CA ASN A 738 23.40 -29.45 -20.45
C ASN A 738 21.87 -29.34 -20.68
N LYS A 739 21.31 -28.16 -20.43
CA LYS A 739 19.87 -27.87 -20.56
C LYS A 739 19.32 -28.14 -21.97
N LYS A 740 20.09 -27.86 -23.02
CA LYS A 740 19.67 -28.06 -24.41
C LYS A 740 19.50 -29.55 -24.71
N ILE A 741 20.49 -30.35 -24.37
CA ILE A 741 20.47 -31.82 -24.53
C ILE A 741 19.37 -32.44 -23.64
N TYR A 742 19.16 -31.91 -22.44
CA TYR A 742 18.08 -32.37 -21.58
C TYR A 742 16.71 -32.18 -22.22
N LEU A 743 16.41 -30.97 -22.74
CA LEU A 743 15.14 -30.67 -23.40
C LEU A 743 14.93 -31.49 -24.67
N GLU A 744 15.96 -31.68 -25.49
CA GLU A 744 15.93 -32.48 -26.69
C GLU A 744 15.55 -33.95 -26.36
N LYS A 745 16.19 -34.53 -25.37
CA LYS A 745 15.89 -35.90 -24.92
C LYS A 745 14.54 -36.06 -24.21
N CYS A 746 14.05 -35.01 -23.57
CA CYS A 746 12.69 -35.00 -23.03
C CYS A 746 11.64 -35.02 -24.17
N ASN A 747 11.86 -34.23 -25.22
CA ASN A 747 11.01 -34.26 -26.41
C ASN A 747 10.99 -35.63 -27.09
N GLU A 748 12.14 -36.31 -27.24
CA GLU A 748 12.21 -37.69 -27.72
C GLU A 748 11.35 -38.64 -26.87
N CYS A 749 11.34 -38.46 -25.54
CA CYS A 749 10.47 -39.27 -24.68
C CYS A 749 8.98 -38.97 -24.87
N LEU A 750 8.61 -37.70 -25.15
CA LEU A 750 7.25 -37.31 -25.46
C LEU A 750 6.78 -37.90 -26.80
N ASP A 751 7.63 -37.80 -27.83
CA ASP A 751 7.37 -38.40 -29.15
C ASP A 751 7.16 -39.91 -29.06
N ASP A 752 7.96 -40.60 -28.25
CA ASP A 752 7.81 -42.03 -28.00
C ASP A 752 6.50 -42.36 -27.26
N LEU A 753 6.06 -41.52 -26.31
CA LEU A 753 4.78 -41.68 -25.65
C LEU A 753 3.59 -41.51 -26.65
N ASP A 754 3.71 -40.52 -27.52
CA ASP A 754 2.72 -40.30 -28.58
C ASP A 754 2.69 -41.47 -29.59
N ASN A 755 3.84 -42.01 -29.94
CA ASN A 755 3.94 -43.19 -30.77
C ASN A 755 3.30 -44.42 -30.09
N ILE A 756 3.50 -44.63 -28.80
CA ILE A 756 2.84 -45.68 -28.02
C ILE A 756 1.33 -45.49 -28.02
N LYS A 757 0.85 -44.26 -27.84
CA LYS A 757 -0.54 -43.87 -27.87
C LYS A 757 -1.19 -44.17 -29.24
N LEU A 758 -0.46 -43.94 -30.33
CA LEU A 758 -0.89 -44.24 -31.68
C LEU A 758 -0.76 -45.73 -32.06
N GLY A 759 -0.24 -46.59 -31.17
CA GLY A 759 -0.04 -47.99 -31.42
C GLY A 759 1.17 -48.30 -32.33
N ILE A 760 2.06 -47.34 -32.50
CA ILE A 760 3.28 -47.47 -33.30
C ILE A 760 4.36 -48.15 -32.45
N LYS A 761 5.07 -49.11 -33.00
CA LYS A 761 6.18 -49.76 -32.29
C LYS A 761 7.30 -48.72 -31.99
N LEU A 762 7.75 -48.70 -30.76
CA LEU A 762 8.94 -47.93 -30.40
C LEU A 762 10.15 -48.45 -31.20
N LYS A 763 10.95 -47.53 -31.74
CA LYS A 763 12.23 -47.82 -32.38
C LYS A 763 13.28 -48.34 -31.41
#